data_99e4f7c6d79002aad7477b93dc486f3b
#
_entry.id   99e4f7c6d79002aad7477b93dc486f3b
#
_cell.length_a   1.000
_cell.length_b   1.000
_cell.length_c   1.000
_cell.angle_alpha   90.00
_cell.angle_beta   90.00
_cell.angle_gamma   90.00
#
_symmetry.space_group_name_H-M   'P 1'
#
loop_
_entity.id
_entity.type
_entity.pdbx_description
1 polymer ?
#
loop_
_entity_poly.entity_id
_entity_poly.type
_entity_poly.pdbx_seq_one_letter_code
_entity_poly.pdbx_strand_id
1 'polypeptide(L)'
;VTVSSLTNMHALESSEKGAYTDNIRFIQYLDGNTALRDIKAGNLDTYLFRIPLETVASISNDTNVKIYEKNAGSFSFLLNPAPAKNPNILNPFQFKEIRFAVNYLINREFIVDEILNGYGSVQIDPFGISSPEYEALIPVLESYNFKYNPNLAXXIXEKTLISNGATKLDGKWTYKGSPXSIKIMIRSDDLPRKSMGEILANQLENIGFTVERYFGXLNKANVVVYGTDPQELSWQVYTEGFGGTSQXVRYNPSTAAQMYSPYFGRMPGWANPTYWNYQNSSLNNLTQSIAFSNFTSEEERNELLRQALRLGIQESVRIFVTQNIDPYAASSSINGLINDFGAGISTSKSLINARSAKNASTINVGVKEIYQGAWNSVGGCNDIYCTNIFSLVSDAPTSRNPYTGEVIPLRNEWTNVTTMGPEKRLAVDNDALTWNPYNQRWDEVGKNTSKSKVNLHMVYSNWQNGQPMNKADLIYPLYFQYEWSSKINSNDLTYDPEFAAQAEVALKYLRGTKFLNDSNVISFVDYWHFDKKEIADFASVWATSPWEVNAAIERLVKNGNFAYSRSEATVKNIEWLSLIIPSHAQAIRQELEKMKTERFVPAPLKGIVTVDEALKRYDASIKWITEHNHAIIGNGPYEIKNYNPTGRVISLTAFRDSSYPFAKGYWSNYETVKLAKFEKVQYPKIVTRGLPVSISGNVTIGGDHDSNATLTYFIFDKNNHLITQGEGRWIDDXGNXMIVINGNSTKAMSIGPNEFELFVKSNYALRPDIYSGILITAPNPIIKKLA
;
A
#
# COMPACT_ATOMS: atom_id res chain seq x y z
N VAL A 1 -32.29 32.71 17.86
CA VAL A 1 -30.87 32.55 18.16
C VAL A 1 -30.08 33.46 17.24
N THR A 2 -29.27 34.30 17.83
CA THR A 2 -28.47 35.24 17.06
C THR A 2 -27.29 34.52 16.40
N VAL A 3 -26.72 35.19 15.40
CA VAL A 3 -25.53 34.63 14.71
C VAL A 3 -24.39 34.44 15.72
N SER A 4 -24.22 35.33 16.67
CA SER A 4 -23.15 35.21 17.65
C SER A 4 -23.38 34.03 18.59
N SER A 5 -24.62 33.72 18.95
CA SER A 5 -24.95 32.56 19.76
C SER A 5 -24.61 31.26 19.02
N LEU A 6 -24.98 31.20 17.73
CA LEU A 6 -24.66 30.05 16.91
C LEU A 6 -23.15 29.87 16.79
N THR A 7 -22.43 30.96 16.61
CA THR A 7 -20.97 30.91 16.50
C THR A 7 -20.36 30.39 17.81
N ASN A 8 -20.87 30.83 18.95
CA ASN A 8 -20.38 30.38 20.24
C ASN A 8 -20.67 28.91 20.46
N MET A 9 -21.83 28.41 20.03
CA MET A 9 -22.15 26.99 20.13
C MET A 9 -21.21 26.14 19.27
N HIS A 10 -20.94 26.60 18.06
CA HIS A 10 -19.97 25.92 17.21
C HIS A 10 -18.59 25.91 17.85
N ALA A 11 -18.16 27.03 18.40
CA ALA A 11 -16.84 27.10 19.03
C ALA A 11 -16.74 26.15 20.22
N LEU A 12 -17.80 26.05 21.03
CA LEU A 12 -17.83 25.15 22.16
C LEU A 12 -17.73 23.68 21.71
N GLU A 13 -18.50 23.32 20.68
CA GLU A 13 -18.47 21.96 20.16
C GLU A 13 -17.09 21.64 19.57
N SER A 14 -16.53 22.56 18.80
CA SER A 14 -15.26 22.35 18.15
C SER A 14 -14.07 22.44 19.11
N SER A 15 -14.31 22.94 20.35
CA SER A 15 -13.23 23.01 21.33
C SER A 15 -12.85 21.63 21.90
N GLU A 16 -13.75 20.65 21.80
CA GLU A 16 -13.43 19.32 22.24
C GLU A 16 -12.43 18.69 21.26
N LYS A 17 -11.41 18.05 21.83
CA LYS A 17 -10.26 17.60 21.03
C LYS A 17 -10.27 16.10 20.84
N GLY A 18 -9.64 15.68 19.74
CA GLY A 18 -9.27 14.30 19.50
C GLY A 18 -10.35 13.45 18.89
N ALA A 19 -10.50 12.26 19.40
CA ALA A 19 -11.37 11.26 18.80
C ALA A 19 -12.84 11.56 19.07
N TYR A 20 -13.70 11.06 18.19
CA TYR A 20 -15.13 11.22 18.34
C TYR A 20 -15.67 10.49 19.56
N THR A 21 -15.19 9.28 19.80
CA THR A 21 -15.70 8.42 20.87
C THR A 21 -14.69 8.37 22.02
N ASP A 22 -15.19 8.32 23.26
CA ASP A 22 -14.32 8.39 24.43
C ASP A 22 -13.43 7.18 24.58
N ASN A 23 -13.92 5.99 24.23
CA ASN A 23 -13.18 4.74 24.50
C ASN A 23 -13.29 3.79 23.33
N ILE A 24 -12.20 3.04 23.09
CA ILE A 24 -12.20 1.92 22.14
C ILE A 24 -11.68 0.70 22.88
N ARG A 25 -12.38 -0.42 22.72
CA ARG A 25 -11.90 -1.72 23.19
C ARG A 25 -11.60 -2.60 22.00
N PHE A 26 -10.35 -3.08 21.90
CA PHE A 26 -9.95 -4.07 20.91
C PHE A 26 -10.06 -5.45 21.54
N ILE A 27 -10.85 -6.30 20.94
CA ILE A 27 -11.22 -7.62 21.49
C ILE A 27 -10.87 -8.68 20.46
N GLN A 28 -10.21 -9.74 20.89
CA GLN A 28 -9.81 -10.80 19.97
C GLN A 28 -10.99 -11.67 19.58
N TYR A 29 -11.15 -11.87 18.27
CA TYR A 29 -12.12 -12.79 17.69
C TYR A 29 -11.39 -13.64 16.66
N LEU A 30 -11.16 -14.92 16.99
CA LEU A 30 -10.42 -15.81 16.09
C LEU A 30 -11.25 -16.22 14.87
N ASP A 31 -12.56 -16.17 14.99
CA ASP A 31 -13.49 -16.67 13.97
C ASP A 31 -14.40 -15.54 13.50
N GLY A 32 -14.38 -15.29 12.19
CA GLY A 32 -15.20 -14.24 11.59
C GLY A 32 -16.71 -14.50 11.75
N ASN A 33 -17.13 -15.75 11.80
CA ASN A 33 -18.55 -16.05 11.99
C ASN A 33 -19.01 -15.66 13.39
N THR A 34 -18.17 -15.87 14.40
CA THR A 34 -18.48 -15.44 15.77
C THR A 34 -18.54 -13.91 15.85
N ALA A 35 -17.59 -13.24 15.20
CA ALA A 35 -17.60 -11.78 15.17
C ALA A 35 -18.87 -11.24 14.51
N LEU A 36 -19.27 -11.85 13.40
CA LEU A 36 -20.47 -11.42 12.71
C LEU A 36 -21.72 -11.63 13.56
N ARG A 37 -21.79 -12.76 14.25
CA ARG A 37 -22.90 -13.03 15.15
C ARG A 37 -23.00 -11.96 16.24
N ASP A 38 -21.86 -11.54 16.79
CA ASP A 38 -21.84 -10.51 17.84
C ASP A 38 -22.17 -9.13 17.28
N ILE A 39 -21.81 -8.86 16.02
CA ILE A 39 -22.22 -7.61 15.38
C ILE A 39 -23.73 -7.58 15.22
N LYS A 40 -24.34 -8.67 14.75
CA LYS A 40 -25.79 -8.76 14.61
C LYS A 40 -26.51 -8.57 15.94
N ALA A 41 -25.93 -9.11 17.00
CA ALA A 41 -26.53 -9.04 18.34
C ALA A 41 -26.32 -7.71 19.04
N GLY A 42 -25.48 -6.83 18.47
CA GLY A 42 -25.18 -5.55 19.09
C GLY A 42 -24.08 -5.57 20.14
N ASN A 43 -23.33 -6.67 20.23
CA ASN A 43 -22.26 -6.83 21.20
C ASN A 43 -20.89 -6.46 20.66
N LEU A 44 -20.77 -6.29 19.34
CA LEU A 44 -19.54 -5.89 18.69
C LEU A 44 -19.90 -4.86 17.65
N ASP A 45 -19.08 -3.82 17.49
CA ASP A 45 -19.39 -2.73 16.60
C ASP A 45 -18.78 -2.89 15.23
N THR A 46 -17.57 -3.43 15.14
CA THR A 46 -16.94 -3.72 13.86
C THR A 46 -15.88 -4.80 14.06
N TYR A 47 -15.53 -5.46 12.94
CA TYR A 47 -14.50 -6.50 12.95
C TYR A 47 -13.49 -6.18 11.87
N LEU A 48 -12.23 -6.01 12.26
CA LEU A 48 -11.18 -5.58 11.34
C LEU A 48 -10.43 -6.77 10.76
N PHE A 49 -11.17 -7.68 10.16
CA PHE A 49 -10.66 -8.80 9.39
C PHE A 49 -11.77 -9.23 8.44
N ARG A 50 -11.39 -9.90 7.37
CA ARG A 50 -12.38 -10.31 6.37
C ARG A 50 -13.39 -11.29 6.95
N ILE A 51 -14.62 -11.19 6.49
CA ILE A 51 -15.65 -12.20 6.79
C ILE A 51 -15.63 -13.25 5.69
N PRO A 52 -15.93 -14.50 6.02
CA PRO A 52 -15.97 -15.53 4.98
C PRO A 52 -16.92 -15.13 3.85
N LEU A 53 -16.47 -15.30 2.61
CA LEU A 53 -17.27 -14.91 1.44
C LEU A 53 -18.62 -15.64 1.40
N GLU A 54 -18.64 -16.87 1.85
CA GLU A 54 -19.87 -17.67 1.80
C GLU A 54 -20.94 -17.15 2.75
N THR A 55 -20.57 -16.34 3.75
CA THR A 55 -21.56 -15.80 4.68
C THR A 55 -22.11 -14.44 4.25
N VAL A 56 -21.50 -13.78 3.26
CA VAL A 56 -21.92 -12.44 2.87
C VAL A 56 -23.33 -12.45 2.30
N ALA A 57 -23.66 -13.46 1.48
CA ALA A 57 -24.99 -13.55 0.90
C ALA A 57 -26.07 -13.68 1.99
N SER A 58 -25.75 -14.33 3.09
CA SER A 58 -26.71 -14.55 4.17
C SER A 58 -27.01 -13.28 4.95
N ILE A 59 -26.18 -12.26 4.86
CA ILE A 59 -26.36 -11.01 5.60
C ILE A 59 -26.64 -9.80 4.70
N SER A 60 -26.76 -10.00 3.39
CA SER A 60 -26.94 -8.89 2.46
C SER A 60 -28.25 -8.12 2.71
N ASN A 61 -29.27 -8.78 3.28
CA ASN A 61 -30.55 -8.14 3.58
C ASN A 61 -30.70 -7.79 5.06
N ASP A 62 -29.66 -8.01 5.86
CA ASP A 62 -29.73 -7.72 7.29
C ASP A 62 -29.49 -6.23 7.53
N THR A 63 -30.49 -5.53 8.04
CA THR A 63 -30.40 -4.08 8.24
C THR A 63 -29.52 -3.71 9.43
N ASN A 64 -29.13 -4.69 10.26
CA ASN A 64 -28.27 -4.42 11.42
C ASN A 64 -26.78 -4.51 11.07
N VAL A 65 -26.43 -4.94 9.87
CA VAL A 65 -25.04 -5.12 9.46
C VAL A 65 -24.78 -4.35 8.17
N LYS A 66 -23.66 -3.66 8.13
CA LYS A 66 -23.20 -2.97 6.94
C LYS A 66 -21.90 -3.60 6.48
N ILE A 67 -21.81 -3.87 5.17
CA ILE A 67 -20.61 -4.48 4.60
C ILE A 67 -19.78 -3.40 3.91
N TYR A 68 -18.49 -3.42 4.20
CA TYR A 68 -17.51 -2.55 3.57
C TYR A 68 -16.55 -3.40 2.76
N GLU A 69 -16.09 -2.88 1.64
CA GLU A 69 -15.17 -3.61 0.77
C GLU A 69 -13.77 -3.06 0.91
N LYS A 70 -12.81 -3.98 1.07
CA LYS A 70 -11.40 -3.63 1.18
C LYS A 70 -10.63 -4.28 0.04
N ASN A 71 -9.71 -3.52 -0.57
CA ASN A 71 -8.79 -4.10 -1.53
C ASN A 71 -7.89 -5.11 -0.82
N ALA A 72 -7.97 -6.38 -1.25
CA ALA A 72 -7.33 -7.48 -0.54
C ALA A 72 -6.11 -8.01 -1.27
N GLY A 73 -5.59 -7.27 -2.26
CA GLY A 73 -4.41 -7.70 -2.99
C GLY A 73 -4.76 -8.47 -4.25
N SER A 74 -3.88 -9.38 -4.64
CA SER A 74 -4.06 -10.07 -5.92
C SER A 74 -3.64 -11.52 -5.83
N PHE A 75 -4.20 -12.33 -6.74
CA PHE A 75 -3.74 -13.67 -7.01
C PHE A 75 -2.98 -13.69 -8.31
N SER A 76 -1.95 -14.53 -8.37
CA SER A 76 -1.13 -14.69 -9.54
C SER A 76 -0.61 -16.12 -9.61
N PHE A 77 -0.08 -16.48 -10.78
CA PHE A 77 0.73 -17.68 -10.92
C PHE A 77 2.17 -17.22 -11.15
N LEU A 78 3.08 -17.74 -10.33
CA LEU A 78 4.51 -17.52 -10.56
C LEU A 78 5.05 -18.73 -11.30
N LEU A 79 5.73 -18.49 -12.41
CA LEU A 79 6.31 -19.54 -13.24
C LEU A 79 7.83 -19.56 -13.06
N ASN A 80 8.39 -20.74 -13.02
CA ASN A 80 9.83 -20.91 -12.87
C ASN A 80 10.48 -20.84 -14.25
N PRO A 81 11.25 -19.79 -14.56
CA PRO A 81 11.79 -19.63 -15.90
C PRO A 81 13.15 -20.25 -16.12
N ALA A 82 13.66 -20.99 -15.14
CA ALA A 82 15.03 -21.51 -15.22
C ALA A 82 15.10 -22.74 -16.09
N PRO A 83 16.15 -22.88 -16.92
CA PRO A 83 16.43 -24.17 -17.55
C PRO A 83 16.87 -25.18 -16.49
N ALA A 84 16.50 -26.43 -16.67
CA ALA A 84 16.89 -27.47 -15.71
C ALA A 84 18.40 -27.68 -15.70
N LYS A 85 18.94 -27.98 -14.52
CA LYS A 85 20.34 -28.41 -14.45
C LYS A 85 20.58 -29.71 -15.20
N ASN A 86 19.63 -30.65 -15.08
CA ASN A 86 19.68 -31.90 -15.77
C ASN A 86 19.33 -31.71 -17.23
N PRO A 87 20.26 -31.98 -18.18
CA PRO A 87 19.99 -31.74 -19.60
C PRO A 87 18.95 -32.69 -20.20
N ASN A 88 18.56 -33.72 -19.48
CA ASN A 88 17.52 -34.64 -19.95
C ASN A 88 16.12 -34.20 -19.56
N ILE A 89 16.00 -33.08 -18.85
CA ILE A 89 14.72 -32.57 -18.42
C ILE A 89 14.48 -31.23 -19.11
N LEU A 90 13.28 -31.07 -19.67
CA LEU A 90 12.86 -29.81 -20.29
C LEU A 90 11.87 -29.12 -19.38
N ASN A 91 12.21 -27.90 -18.96
CA ASN A 91 11.26 -27.06 -18.28
C ASN A 91 10.52 -26.24 -19.33
N PRO A 92 9.24 -26.51 -19.59
CA PRO A 92 8.56 -25.74 -20.64
C PRO A 92 8.50 -24.25 -20.33
N PHE A 93 8.54 -23.88 -19.05
CA PHE A 93 8.41 -22.46 -18.68
C PHE A 93 9.73 -21.69 -18.80
N GLN A 94 10.80 -22.32 -19.23
CA GLN A 94 12.00 -21.56 -19.59
C GLN A 94 11.78 -20.73 -20.87
N PHE A 95 10.76 -21.06 -21.65
CA PHE A 95 10.47 -20.35 -22.89
C PHE A 95 9.39 -19.30 -22.65
N LYS A 96 9.72 -18.05 -22.92
CA LYS A 96 8.73 -16.98 -22.62
C LYS A 96 7.49 -17.11 -23.48
N GLU A 97 7.58 -17.70 -24.69
CA GLU A 97 6.41 -17.96 -25.52
C GLU A 97 5.41 -18.85 -24.81
N ILE A 98 5.92 -19.88 -24.13
CA ILE A 98 5.04 -20.80 -23.38
C ILE A 98 4.48 -20.09 -22.14
N ARG A 99 5.32 -19.35 -21.43
CA ARG A 99 4.80 -18.59 -20.28
C ARG A 99 3.70 -17.64 -20.72
N PHE A 100 3.94 -16.91 -21.82
CA PHE A 100 2.94 -15.99 -22.34
C PHE A 100 1.65 -16.72 -22.69
N ALA A 101 1.75 -17.90 -23.30
CA ALA A 101 0.58 -18.67 -23.70
C ALA A 101 -0.26 -19.13 -22.51
N VAL A 102 0.33 -19.26 -21.33
CA VAL A 102 -0.43 -19.66 -20.15
C VAL A 102 -1.55 -18.65 -19.85
N ASN A 103 -1.37 -17.38 -20.22
CA ASN A 103 -2.43 -16.39 -20.07
C ASN A 103 -3.74 -16.82 -20.72
N TYR A 104 -3.67 -17.55 -21.82
CA TYR A 104 -4.87 -17.99 -22.55
C TYR A 104 -5.51 -19.24 -21.93
N LEU A 105 -4.81 -19.90 -21.01
CA LEU A 105 -5.36 -21.04 -20.30
C LEU A 105 -6.16 -20.65 -19.06
N ILE A 106 -6.12 -19.39 -18.69
CA ILE A 106 -6.74 -18.94 -17.43
C ILE A 106 -8.04 -18.22 -17.75
N ASN A 107 -9.14 -18.81 -17.27
CA ASN A 107 -10.45 -18.19 -17.38
C ASN A 107 -10.63 -17.27 -16.18
N ARG A 108 -10.12 -16.04 -16.29
CA ARG A 108 -10.11 -15.09 -15.19
C ARG A 108 -11.53 -14.71 -14.76
N GLU A 109 -12.43 -14.53 -15.73
CA GLU A 109 -13.82 -14.19 -15.40
C GLU A 109 -14.49 -15.27 -14.59
N PHE A 110 -14.24 -16.54 -14.95
CA PHE A 110 -14.79 -17.66 -14.19
C PHE A 110 -14.27 -17.65 -12.76
N ILE A 111 -12.97 -17.35 -12.58
CA ILE A 111 -12.39 -17.34 -11.24
C ILE A 111 -13.01 -16.23 -10.41
N VAL A 112 -13.19 -15.04 -10.97
CA VAL A 112 -13.85 -13.95 -10.25
C VAL A 112 -15.29 -14.35 -9.87
N ASP A 113 -16.05 -14.85 -10.84
CA ASP A 113 -17.48 -15.09 -10.64
C ASP A 113 -17.75 -16.30 -9.76
N GLU A 114 -17.02 -17.40 -9.98
CA GLU A 114 -17.35 -18.67 -9.34
C GLU A 114 -16.47 -18.99 -8.13
N ILE A 115 -15.20 -18.59 -8.16
CA ILE A 115 -14.29 -18.88 -7.05
C ILE A 115 -14.33 -17.76 -6.01
N LEU A 116 -14.39 -16.52 -6.47
CA LEU A 116 -14.42 -15.36 -5.57
C LEU A 116 -15.83 -14.83 -5.33
N ASN A 117 -16.85 -15.49 -5.85
CA ASN A 117 -18.25 -15.07 -5.68
C ASN A 117 -18.47 -13.61 -6.05
N GLY A 118 -17.76 -13.13 -7.06
CA GLY A 118 -17.87 -11.76 -7.51
C GLY A 118 -17.04 -10.75 -6.71
N TYR A 119 -16.33 -11.20 -5.68
CA TYR A 119 -15.50 -10.31 -4.84
C TYR A 119 -14.11 -10.20 -5.41
N GLY A 120 -14.01 -9.57 -6.57
CA GLY A 120 -12.75 -9.32 -7.25
C GLY A 120 -12.99 -8.81 -8.64
N SER A 121 -11.90 -8.55 -9.33
CA SER A 121 -11.94 -8.15 -10.73
C SER A 121 -10.80 -8.85 -11.47
N VAL A 122 -10.95 -8.96 -12.78
CA VAL A 122 -9.91 -9.53 -13.63
C VAL A 122 -8.68 -8.64 -13.57
N GLN A 123 -7.51 -9.27 -13.48
CA GLN A 123 -6.25 -8.53 -13.42
C GLN A 123 -5.22 -9.22 -14.31
N ILE A 124 -4.52 -8.43 -15.13
CA ILE A 124 -3.43 -8.97 -15.95
C ILE A 124 -2.11 -8.23 -15.71
N ASP A 125 -2.10 -7.28 -14.79
CA ASP A 125 -0.94 -6.43 -14.49
C ASP A 125 -0.81 -6.26 -12.98
N PRO A 126 0.30 -5.73 -12.48
CA PRO A 126 0.47 -5.57 -11.04
C PRO A 126 -0.45 -4.57 -10.38
N PHE A 127 -1.02 -3.63 -11.12
CA PHE A 127 -1.74 -2.51 -10.51
C PHE A 127 -3.21 -2.78 -10.28
N GLY A 128 -3.89 -3.35 -11.27
CA GLY A 128 -5.31 -3.62 -11.11
C GLY A 128 -6.18 -2.37 -11.25
N ILE A 129 -7.48 -2.61 -11.33
CA ILE A 129 -8.46 -1.57 -11.66
C ILE A 129 -8.64 -0.54 -10.53
N SER A 130 -8.32 -0.91 -9.28
CA SER A 130 -8.45 0.00 -8.13
C SER A 130 -7.31 0.99 -7.99
N SER A 131 -6.24 0.78 -8.75
CA SER A 131 -5.04 1.59 -8.63
C SER A 131 -5.22 2.94 -9.33
N PRO A 132 -4.70 4.04 -8.75
CA PRO A 132 -4.69 5.32 -9.47
C PRO A 132 -3.93 5.27 -10.80
N GLU A 133 -2.99 4.34 -10.96
CA GLU A 133 -2.21 4.19 -12.18
C GLU A 133 -2.99 3.55 -13.32
N TYR A 134 -4.12 2.91 -13.03
CA TYR A 134 -4.81 2.05 -14.00
C TYR A 134 -5.14 2.76 -15.31
N GLU A 135 -5.68 3.97 -15.23
CA GLU A 135 -6.14 4.68 -16.43
C GLU A 135 -4.99 4.93 -17.40
N ALA A 136 -3.80 5.27 -16.89
CA ALA A 136 -2.64 5.50 -17.74
C ALA A 136 -2.19 4.23 -18.46
N LEU A 137 -2.55 3.07 -17.92
CA LEU A 137 -2.11 1.77 -18.45
C LEU A 137 -3.10 1.15 -19.41
N ILE A 138 -4.28 1.75 -19.59
CA ILE A 138 -5.35 1.18 -20.41
C ILE A 138 -4.87 0.81 -21.82
N PRO A 139 -4.12 1.67 -22.54
CA PRO A 139 -3.73 1.28 -23.90
C PRO A 139 -2.91 -0.01 -23.95
N VAL A 140 -2.06 -0.25 -22.94
CA VAL A 140 -1.30 -1.48 -22.91
C VAL A 140 -2.19 -2.66 -22.52
N LEU A 141 -3.02 -2.48 -21.49
CA LEU A 141 -3.88 -3.57 -21.01
C LEU A 141 -4.83 -4.04 -22.10
N GLU A 142 -5.44 -3.10 -22.81
CA GLU A 142 -6.38 -3.47 -23.88
C GLU A 142 -5.67 -4.15 -25.04
N SER A 143 -4.42 -3.80 -25.31
CA SER A 143 -3.70 -4.43 -26.41
C SER A 143 -3.44 -5.90 -26.16
N TYR A 144 -3.37 -6.32 -24.90
CA TYR A 144 -3.22 -7.74 -24.57
C TYR A 144 -4.56 -8.42 -24.35
N ASN A 145 -5.47 -7.83 -23.63
CA ASN A 145 -6.87 -8.24 -23.47
C ASN A 145 -7.04 -9.76 -23.54
N PHE A 146 -6.37 -10.47 -22.65
CA PHE A 146 -6.34 -11.93 -22.69
C PHE A 146 -7.73 -12.51 -22.48
N LYS A 147 -8.21 -13.25 -23.48
CA LYS A 147 -9.44 -14.00 -23.35
C LYS A 147 -9.11 -15.47 -23.23
N TYR A 148 -9.91 -16.17 -22.43
CA TYR A 148 -9.73 -17.59 -22.27
C TYR A 148 -9.83 -18.27 -23.63
N ASN A 149 -8.75 -18.93 -24.05
CA ASN A 149 -8.67 -19.55 -25.37
C ASN A 149 -7.65 -20.69 -25.33
N PRO A 150 -8.07 -21.86 -24.78
CA PRO A 150 -7.13 -22.99 -24.69
C PRO A 150 -6.60 -23.47 -26.02
N ASN A 151 -7.37 -23.31 -27.10
CA ASN A 151 -6.90 -23.74 -28.43
C ASN A 151 -5.72 -22.89 -28.89
N LEU A 152 -5.76 -21.62 -28.65
CA LEU A 152 -4.66 -20.73 -28.98
C LEU A 152 -3.43 -21.09 -28.15
N ALA A 153 -3.64 -21.33 -26.93
CA ALA A 153 -2.54 -21.76 -26.06
C ALA A 153 -1.91 -23.06 -26.54
N UNK A 154 -2.64 -23.91 -26.92
CA UNK A 154 -2.23 -25.13 -27.41
C UNK A 154 -1.36 -24.96 -28.57
N UNK A 155 -1.62 -24.15 -29.30
CA UNK A 155 -0.93 -23.88 -30.47
C UNK A 155 0.44 -23.41 -30.22
N ILE A 156 0.42 -22.44 -29.47
CA ILE A 156 1.71 -21.84 -29.11
C ILE A 156 2.62 -22.87 -28.37
N UNK A 157 2.00 -23.57 -27.58
CA UNK A 157 2.69 -24.53 -26.87
C UNK A 157 3.38 -25.46 -27.70
N GLU A 158 2.58 -25.99 -28.67
CA GLU A 158 3.11 -27.03 -29.56
C GLU A 158 4.31 -26.56 -30.38
N LYS A 159 4.15 -25.43 -31.00
CA LYS A 159 5.19 -24.87 -31.85
C LYS A 159 6.53 -24.77 -31.09
N THR A 160 6.47 -24.22 -29.89
CA THR A 160 7.68 -23.99 -29.10
C THR A 160 8.27 -25.30 -28.61
N LEU A 161 7.44 -26.22 -28.17
CA LEU A 161 7.92 -27.50 -27.66
C LEU A 161 8.59 -28.33 -28.74
N ILE A 162 7.95 -28.40 -29.92
CA ILE A 162 8.50 -29.15 -31.04
C ILE A 162 9.83 -28.54 -31.48
N SER A 163 9.90 -27.21 -31.58
CA SER A 163 11.13 -26.51 -31.95
C SER A 163 12.28 -26.82 -31.01
N ASN A 164 11.99 -27.22 -29.78
CA ASN A 164 13.01 -27.46 -28.75
C ASN A 164 13.15 -28.92 -28.37
N GLY A 165 12.72 -29.81 -29.26
CA GLY A 165 13.07 -31.24 -29.15
C GLY A 165 12.04 -32.08 -28.44
N ALA A 166 10.91 -31.55 -28.04
CA ALA A 166 9.83 -32.32 -27.44
C ALA A 166 9.03 -33.03 -28.53
N THR A 167 8.46 -34.16 -28.20
CA THR A 167 7.55 -34.88 -29.09
C THR A 167 6.29 -35.25 -28.36
N LYS A 168 5.21 -35.43 -29.10
CA LYS A 168 3.92 -35.79 -28.54
C LYS A 168 3.63 -37.25 -28.85
N LEU A 169 3.41 -38.05 -27.83
CA LEU A 169 3.19 -39.51 -27.98
C LEU A 169 1.90 -39.86 -27.24
N ASP A 170 0.90 -40.33 -28.00
CA ASP A 170 -0.39 -40.71 -27.45
C ASP A 170 -1.02 -39.54 -26.68
N GLY A 171 -0.90 -38.35 -27.26
CA GLY A 171 -1.49 -37.14 -26.64
C GLY A 171 -0.68 -36.54 -25.53
N LYS A 172 0.46 -37.07 -25.21
CA LYS A 172 1.29 -36.61 -24.09
C LYS A 172 2.65 -36.16 -24.57
N TRP A 173 3.12 -35.06 -23.96
CA TRP A 173 4.44 -34.51 -24.29
C TRP A 173 5.54 -35.30 -23.65
N THR A 174 6.58 -35.63 -24.44
CA THR A 174 7.79 -36.28 -23.94
C THR A 174 9.03 -35.53 -24.42
N TYR A 175 10.11 -35.69 -23.67
CA TYR A 175 11.40 -35.12 -24.01
C TYR A 175 12.48 -36.14 -23.68
N LYS A 176 13.27 -36.52 -24.71
CA LYS A 176 14.31 -37.53 -24.53
C LYS A 176 13.76 -38.78 -23.87
N GLY A 177 12.58 -39.18 -24.28
CA GLY A 177 11.95 -40.44 -23.84
C GLY A 177 11.21 -40.36 -22.51
N SER A 178 11.17 -39.21 -21.83
CA SER A 178 10.52 -39.06 -20.54
C SER A 178 9.39 -38.02 -20.60
N PRO A 179 8.37 -38.19 -19.76
CA PRO A 179 7.26 -37.20 -19.77
C PRO A 179 7.70 -35.79 -19.39
N UNK A 180 7.29 -34.66 -20.04
CA UNK A 180 7.44 -33.52 -19.73
C UNK A 180 6.67 -33.30 -18.64
N SER A 181 7.05 -33.28 -17.50
CA SER A 181 6.37 -33.13 -16.25
C SER A 181 6.38 -31.67 -15.80
N ILE A 182 5.31 -31.26 -15.16
CA ILE A 182 5.20 -29.94 -14.55
C ILE A 182 4.84 -30.13 -13.10
N LYS A 183 5.63 -29.53 -12.19
CA LYS A 183 5.38 -29.56 -10.76
C LYS A 183 4.68 -28.27 -10.37
N ILE A 184 3.42 -28.39 -9.89
CA ILE A 184 2.67 -27.24 -9.40
C ILE A 184 2.67 -27.25 -7.87
N MET A 185 3.12 -26.13 -7.28
CA MET A 185 3.03 -25.94 -5.84
C MET A 185 1.72 -25.18 -5.56
N ILE A 186 0.79 -25.82 -4.91
CA ILE A 186 -0.55 -25.33 -4.68
C ILE A 186 -0.72 -25.02 -3.18
N ARG A 187 -1.04 -23.77 -2.87
CA ARG A 187 -1.36 -23.39 -1.49
C ARG A 187 -2.67 -24.04 -1.07
N SER A 188 -2.63 -24.84 -0.04
CA SER A 188 -3.79 -25.62 0.41
C SER A 188 -4.52 -24.98 1.59
N ASP A 189 -3.93 -23.94 2.18
CA ASP A 189 -4.52 -23.20 3.29
C ASP A 189 -5.42 -22.04 2.85
N ASP A 190 -5.52 -21.82 1.53
CA ASP A 190 -6.30 -20.73 0.95
C ASP A 190 -7.17 -21.33 -0.14
N LEU A 191 -8.46 -21.47 0.12
CA LEU A 191 -9.35 -22.19 -0.78
C LEU A 191 -9.37 -21.63 -2.21
N PRO A 192 -9.48 -20.34 -2.44
CA PRO A 192 -9.41 -19.84 -3.81
C PRO A 192 -8.10 -20.19 -4.53
N ARG A 193 -6.97 -20.11 -3.83
CA ARG A 193 -5.69 -20.45 -4.44
C ARG A 193 -5.60 -21.93 -4.76
N LYS A 194 -6.17 -22.78 -3.90
CA LYS A 194 -6.24 -24.22 -4.17
C LYS A 194 -7.06 -24.47 -5.43
N SER A 195 -8.22 -23.82 -5.53
CA SER A 195 -9.09 -23.98 -6.70
C SER A 195 -8.40 -23.52 -7.99
N MET A 196 -7.75 -22.37 -7.95
CA MET A 196 -7.00 -21.85 -9.10
C MET A 196 -5.93 -22.83 -9.56
N GLY A 197 -5.20 -23.38 -8.60
CA GLY A 197 -4.14 -24.33 -8.91
C GLY A 197 -4.65 -25.60 -9.57
N GLU A 198 -5.74 -26.12 -9.05
CA GLU A 198 -6.36 -27.32 -9.64
C GLU A 198 -6.87 -27.04 -11.05
N ILE A 199 -7.48 -25.87 -11.24
CA ILE A 199 -7.99 -25.49 -12.57
C ILE A 199 -6.84 -25.45 -13.58
N LEU A 200 -5.75 -24.76 -13.21
CA LEU A 200 -4.60 -24.67 -14.14
C LEU A 200 -3.95 -26.03 -14.37
N ALA A 201 -3.84 -26.85 -13.33
CA ALA A 201 -3.29 -28.20 -13.47
C ALA A 201 -4.09 -29.00 -14.50
N ASN A 202 -5.43 -28.92 -14.41
CA ASN A 202 -6.28 -29.62 -15.36
C ASN A 202 -6.08 -29.10 -16.79
N GLN A 203 -5.93 -27.80 -16.95
CA GLN A 203 -5.70 -27.22 -18.27
C GLN A 203 -4.37 -27.70 -18.87
N LEU A 204 -3.33 -27.76 -18.02
CA LEU A 204 -2.02 -28.23 -18.49
C LEU A 204 -2.06 -29.70 -18.87
N GLU A 205 -2.81 -30.50 -18.11
CA GLU A 205 -3.00 -31.91 -18.46
C GLU A 205 -3.72 -32.06 -19.79
N ASN A 206 -4.73 -31.22 -20.03
CA ASN A 206 -5.48 -31.27 -21.30
C ASN A 206 -4.60 -30.92 -22.49
N ILE A 207 -3.55 -30.13 -22.29
CA ILE A 207 -2.61 -29.81 -23.35
C ILE A 207 -1.64 -30.97 -23.62
N GLY A 208 -1.46 -31.85 -22.63
CA GLY A 208 -0.63 -33.04 -22.80
C GLY A 208 0.51 -33.16 -21.81
N PHE A 209 0.62 -32.24 -20.87
CA PHE A 209 1.65 -32.33 -19.85
C PHE A 209 1.29 -33.35 -18.78
N THR A 210 2.32 -33.92 -18.14
CA THR A 210 2.14 -34.71 -16.93
C THR A 210 2.30 -33.77 -15.74
N VAL A 211 1.26 -33.65 -14.91
CA VAL A 211 1.27 -32.64 -13.85
C VAL A 211 1.37 -33.32 -12.49
N GLU A 212 2.32 -32.87 -11.69
CA GLU A 212 2.53 -33.31 -10.32
C GLU A 212 2.08 -32.20 -9.38
N ARG A 213 1.10 -32.49 -8.57
CA ARG A 213 0.50 -31.51 -7.64
C ARG A 213 1.14 -31.66 -6.28
N TYR A 214 1.69 -30.58 -5.74
CA TYR A 214 2.25 -30.50 -4.40
C TYR A 214 1.47 -29.48 -3.60
N PHE A 215 1.03 -29.86 -2.42
CA PHE A 215 0.20 -29.02 -1.59
C PHE A 215 0.95 -28.59 -0.34
N GLY A 216 0.75 -27.43 0.07
CA GLY A 216 1.36 -26.98 1.31
C GLY A 216 0.86 -25.61 1.77
N UNK A 217 1.17 -25.38 2.87
CA UNK A 217 0.83 -24.16 3.45
C UNK A 217 1.90 -23.15 3.16
N LEU A 218 1.82 -22.07 3.88
CA LEU A 218 2.71 -20.95 3.60
C LEU A 218 4.19 -21.30 3.82
N ASN A 219 4.50 -21.90 4.94
CA ASN A 219 5.91 -22.19 5.25
C ASN A 219 6.52 -23.13 4.24
N LYS A 220 5.82 -24.19 3.91
CA LYS A 220 6.32 -25.15 2.91
C LYS A 220 6.48 -24.48 1.55
N ALA A 221 5.49 -23.70 1.14
CA ALA A 221 5.56 -23.02 -0.15
C ALA A 221 6.74 -22.06 -0.21
N ASN A 222 6.95 -21.29 0.86
CA ASN A 222 8.06 -20.35 0.89
C ASN A 222 9.42 -21.08 0.75
N VAL A 223 9.56 -22.19 1.44
CA VAL A 223 10.81 -22.96 1.35
C VAL A 223 11.02 -23.49 -0.08
N VAL A 224 9.98 -24.06 -0.67
CA VAL A 224 10.11 -24.67 -1.99
C VAL A 224 10.30 -23.61 -3.07
N VAL A 225 9.46 -22.58 -3.08
CA VAL A 225 9.41 -21.63 -4.19
C VAL A 225 10.53 -20.58 -4.10
N TYR A 226 10.73 -20.02 -2.92
CA TYR A 226 11.70 -18.93 -2.76
C TYR A 226 13.03 -19.39 -2.18
N GLY A 227 13.09 -20.60 -1.62
CA GLY A 227 14.28 -21.08 -0.94
C GLY A 227 15.11 -22.12 -1.68
N THR A 228 14.67 -22.58 -2.85
CA THR A 228 15.46 -23.54 -3.62
C THR A 228 16.00 -22.90 -4.89
N ASP A 229 17.08 -23.47 -5.41
CA ASP A 229 17.63 -23.07 -6.70
C ASP A 229 16.61 -23.38 -7.80
N PRO A 230 16.15 -22.39 -8.56
CA PRO A 230 15.14 -22.65 -9.59
C PRO A 230 15.54 -23.74 -10.59
N GLN A 231 16.84 -23.89 -10.88
CA GLN A 231 17.30 -24.91 -11.84
C GLN A 231 17.11 -26.34 -11.36
N GLU A 232 16.88 -26.52 -10.06
CA GLU A 232 16.59 -27.85 -9.53
C GLU A 232 15.17 -28.30 -9.84
N LEU A 233 14.33 -27.38 -10.28
CA LEU A 233 12.93 -27.66 -10.64
C LEU A 233 12.17 -28.37 -9.53
N SER A 234 12.38 -27.90 -8.29
CA SER A 234 11.56 -28.37 -7.18
C SER A 234 10.11 -27.94 -7.34
N TRP A 235 9.90 -26.91 -8.13
CA TRP A 235 8.58 -26.39 -8.48
C TRP A 235 8.69 -25.72 -9.85
N GLN A 236 7.56 -25.61 -10.55
CA GLN A 236 7.55 -24.93 -11.84
C GLN A 236 6.41 -23.91 -11.93
N VAL A 237 5.31 -24.14 -11.21
CA VAL A 237 4.18 -23.20 -11.11
C VAL A 237 3.81 -23.07 -9.64
N TYR A 238 3.50 -21.85 -9.21
CA TYR A 238 3.07 -21.60 -7.83
C TYR A 238 1.83 -20.71 -7.84
N THR A 239 0.83 -21.08 -7.02
CA THR A 239 -0.37 -20.27 -6.82
C THR A 239 -0.05 -19.19 -5.78
N GLU A 240 0.32 -18.04 -6.28
CA GLU A 240 0.85 -16.96 -5.47
C GLU A 240 -0.26 -15.98 -5.08
N GLY A 241 -0.09 -15.35 -3.93
CA GLY A 241 -0.99 -14.29 -3.51
C GLY A 241 -0.23 -13.21 -2.79
N PHE A 242 -0.62 -11.97 -3.01
CA PHE A 242 -0.08 -10.83 -2.29
C PHE A 242 -1.21 -10.16 -1.55
N GLY A 243 -0.95 -9.84 -0.28
CA GLY A 243 -1.97 -9.34 0.61
C GLY A 243 -2.44 -7.95 0.30
N GLY A 244 -3.47 -7.57 1.01
CA GLY A 244 -4.08 -6.27 0.89
C GLY A 244 -3.14 -5.17 1.34
N THR A 245 -3.48 -3.96 0.93
CA THR A 245 -2.57 -2.85 1.03
C THR A 245 -2.86 -1.98 2.23
N SER A 246 -1.92 -1.10 2.50
CA SER A 246 -2.09 0.03 3.38
C SER A 246 -2.92 1.10 2.65
N GLN A 247 -2.94 2.27 3.21
CA GLN A 247 -3.74 3.36 2.65
C GLN A 247 -3.40 3.69 1.19
N UNK A 248 -4.33 4.27 0.37
CA UNK A 248 -4.21 4.55 -0.86
C UNK A 248 -3.13 5.41 -0.95
N VAL A 249 -2.33 5.30 -1.89
CA VAL A 249 -1.18 6.13 -2.26
C VAL A 249 -1.35 6.58 -3.70
N ARG A 250 -1.22 7.88 -3.93
CA ARG A 250 -1.49 8.42 -5.27
C ARG A 250 -0.46 7.92 -6.30
N TYR A 251 0.81 7.89 -5.91
CA TYR A 251 1.89 7.48 -6.81
C TYR A 251 2.70 6.39 -6.12
N ASN A 252 2.37 5.15 -6.42
CA ASN A 252 3.03 4.02 -5.78
C ASN A 252 4.40 3.80 -6.41
N PRO A 253 5.48 3.88 -5.63
CA PRO A 253 6.82 3.75 -6.23
C PRO A 253 7.29 2.33 -6.43
N SER A 254 6.76 1.36 -5.72
CA SER A 254 7.40 0.06 -5.60
C SER A 254 6.67 -1.08 -6.30
N THR A 255 5.41 -0.92 -6.68
CA THR A 255 4.61 -2.06 -7.17
C THR A 255 5.22 -2.70 -8.42
N ALA A 256 5.59 -1.88 -9.41
CA ALA A 256 6.13 -2.44 -10.65
C ALA A 256 7.44 -3.20 -10.40
N ALA A 257 8.32 -2.63 -9.59
CA ALA A 257 9.59 -3.27 -9.28
C ALA A 257 9.39 -4.54 -8.47
N GLN A 258 8.51 -4.48 -7.48
CA GLN A 258 8.29 -5.61 -6.59
C GLN A 258 7.74 -6.82 -7.35
N MET A 259 6.92 -6.56 -8.34
CA MET A 259 6.21 -7.64 -9.03
C MET A 259 6.93 -8.14 -10.27
N TYR A 260 7.70 -7.27 -10.93
CA TYR A 260 8.31 -7.63 -12.21
C TYR A 260 9.83 -7.70 -12.20
N SER A 261 10.48 -6.98 -11.30
CA SER A 261 11.94 -6.86 -11.34
C SER A 261 12.61 -7.84 -10.38
N PRO A 262 13.64 -8.56 -10.81
CA PRO A 262 14.42 -9.34 -9.86
C PRO A 262 15.09 -8.50 -8.79
N TYR A 263 15.26 -7.22 -9.06
CA TYR A 263 15.91 -6.28 -8.16
C TYR A 263 15.24 -6.19 -6.79
N PHE A 264 13.92 -6.07 -6.77
CA PHE A 264 13.19 -5.95 -5.52
C PHE A 264 12.57 -7.25 -5.08
N GLY A 265 12.51 -8.21 -5.97
CA GLY A 265 11.43 -8.95 -5.95
C GLY A 265 11.30 -10.19 -5.25
N ARG A 266 10.34 -10.86 -5.66
CA ARG A 266 10.01 -12.21 -5.32
C ARG A 266 10.14 -13.06 -6.57
N MET A 267 11.09 -12.67 -7.43
CA MET A 267 11.37 -13.42 -8.65
C MET A 267 12.20 -14.66 -8.29
N PRO A 268 12.01 -15.76 -9.02
CA PRO A 268 12.71 -16.99 -8.64
C PRO A 268 14.24 -16.82 -8.58
N GLY A 269 14.80 -17.21 -7.47
CA GLY A 269 16.25 -17.23 -7.28
C GLY A 269 16.89 -15.92 -6.88
N TRP A 270 16.14 -14.81 -6.81
CA TRP A 270 16.76 -13.49 -6.63
C TRP A 270 17.49 -13.36 -5.29
N ALA A 271 16.98 -14.01 -4.24
CA ALA A 271 17.50 -13.79 -2.89
C ALA A 271 18.86 -14.42 -2.64
N ASN A 272 19.27 -15.34 -3.51
CA ASN A 272 20.56 -16.01 -3.32
C ASN A 272 21.38 -15.88 -4.60
N PRO A 273 22.45 -15.08 -4.57
CA PRO A 273 23.24 -14.87 -5.78
C PRO A 273 23.91 -16.11 -6.34
N THR A 274 24.03 -17.19 -5.56
CA THR A 274 24.62 -18.44 -6.06
C THR A 274 23.63 -19.28 -6.85
N TYR A 275 22.32 -18.95 -6.78
CA TYR A 275 21.30 -19.62 -7.55
C TYR A 275 21.20 -19.00 -8.94
N TRP A 276 20.54 -19.72 -9.85
CA TRP A 276 20.17 -19.12 -11.13
C TRP A 276 19.16 -18.00 -10.86
N ASN A 277 19.51 -16.82 -11.28
CA ASN A 277 18.67 -15.64 -11.01
C ASN A 277 18.04 -15.15 -12.29
N TYR A 278 16.74 -14.99 -12.30
CA TYR A 278 16.03 -14.43 -13.43
C TYR A 278 16.49 -12.99 -13.68
N GLN A 279 16.79 -12.68 -14.92
CA GLN A 279 17.30 -11.34 -15.29
C GLN A 279 16.59 -10.81 -16.51
N ASN A 280 16.30 -9.51 -16.46
CA ASN A 280 15.89 -8.71 -17.62
C ASN A 280 16.35 -7.30 -17.32
N SER A 281 17.45 -6.89 -17.93
CA SER A 281 18.06 -5.61 -17.55
C SER A 281 17.18 -4.42 -17.94
N SER A 282 16.47 -4.50 -19.06
CA SER A 282 15.55 -3.41 -19.44
C SER A 282 14.44 -3.24 -18.42
N LEU A 283 13.86 -4.36 -17.99
CA LEU A 283 12.79 -4.33 -17.00
C LEU A 283 13.30 -3.82 -15.65
N ASN A 284 14.49 -4.25 -15.25
CA ASN A 284 15.13 -3.75 -14.04
C ASN A 284 15.29 -2.23 -14.10
N ASN A 285 15.84 -1.73 -15.21
CA ASN A 285 16.11 -0.30 -15.33
C ASN A 285 14.83 0.53 -15.30
N LEU A 286 13.80 0.05 -15.99
CA LEU A 286 12.51 0.76 -16.01
C LEU A 286 11.89 0.80 -14.60
N THR A 287 11.86 -0.34 -13.93
CA THR A 287 11.22 -0.41 -12.62
C THR A 287 12.02 0.34 -11.56
N GLN A 288 13.35 0.34 -11.65
CA GLN A 288 14.17 1.14 -10.75
C GLN A 288 13.95 2.63 -10.96
N SER A 289 13.82 3.05 -12.22
CA SER A 289 13.57 4.47 -12.50
C SER A 289 12.24 4.90 -11.88
N ILE A 290 11.23 4.04 -11.95
CA ILE A 290 9.95 4.36 -11.30
C ILE A 290 10.12 4.41 -9.79
N ALA A 291 10.80 3.44 -9.22
CA ALA A 291 10.94 3.32 -7.76
C ALA A 291 11.71 4.49 -7.15
N PHE A 292 12.71 5.00 -7.86
CA PHE A 292 13.58 6.04 -7.32
C PHE A 292 13.32 7.42 -7.90
N SER A 293 12.14 7.62 -8.49
CA SER A 293 11.71 8.92 -9.03
C SER A 293 12.67 9.47 -10.10
N ASN A 294 13.18 8.59 -10.94
CA ASN A 294 14.06 9.01 -12.05
C ASN A 294 13.24 9.31 -13.28
N PHE A 295 12.43 10.36 -13.18
CA PHE A 295 11.59 10.85 -14.28
C PHE A 295 11.46 12.35 -14.11
N THR A 296 11.05 13.03 -15.18
CA THR A 296 10.99 14.49 -15.18
C THR A 296 9.58 15.04 -15.19
N SER A 297 8.57 14.17 -15.31
CA SER A 297 7.17 14.59 -15.35
C SER A 297 6.27 13.40 -15.06
N GLU A 298 5.01 13.69 -14.79
CA GLU A 298 4.01 12.63 -14.60
C GLU A 298 3.83 11.82 -15.88
N GLU A 299 3.85 12.49 -17.05
CA GLU A 299 3.71 11.78 -18.31
C GLU A 299 4.89 10.84 -18.56
N GLU A 300 6.09 11.25 -18.20
CA GLU A 300 7.25 10.36 -18.33
C GLU A 300 7.10 9.16 -17.40
N ARG A 301 6.64 9.40 -16.15
CA ARG A 301 6.39 8.29 -15.23
C ARG A 301 5.40 7.30 -15.82
N ASN A 302 4.30 7.82 -16.38
CA ASN A 302 3.28 6.96 -16.99
C ASN A 302 3.85 6.16 -18.15
N GLU A 303 4.71 6.76 -18.96
CA GLU A 303 5.32 6.03 -20.07
C GLU A 303 6.28 4.95 -19.59
N LEU A 304 7.05 5.22 -18.52
CA LEU A 304 7.90 4.19 -17.93
C LEU A 304 7.06 3.02 -17.42
N LEU A 305 5.92 3.34 -16.81
CA LEU A 305 5.00 2.30 -16.35
C LEU A 305 4.46 1.47 -17.52
N ARG A 306 4.07 2.13 -18.60
CA ARG A 306 3.57 1.39 -19.78
C ARG A 306 4.64 0.47 -20.36
N GLN A 307 5.88 0.94 -20.44
CA GLN A 307 6.97 0.12 -20.97
C GLN A 307 7.27 -1.06 -20.03
N ALA A 308 7.29 -0.82 -18.73
CA ALA A 308 7.50 -1.89 -17.77
C ALA A 308 6.40 -2.94 -17.87
N LEU A 309 5.18 -2.48 -18.05
CA LEU A 309 4.03 -3.36 -18.18
C LEU A 309 4.13 -4.23 -19.42
N ARG A 310 4.48 -3.64 -20.56
CA ARG A 310 4.65 -4.42 -21.79
C ARG A 310 5.67 -5.51 -21.60
N LEU A 311 6.85 -5.16 -21.04
CA LEU A 311 7.90 -6.15 -20.84
C LEU A 311 7.49 -7.21 -19.85
N GLY A 312 6.88 -6.80 -18.73
CA GLY A 312 6.47 -7.76 -17.71
C GLY A 312 5.44 -8.75 -18.23
N ILE A 313 4.45 -8.27 -18.97
CA ILE A 313 3.44 -9.14 -19.55
C ILE A 313 4.07 -10.06 -20.60
N GLN A 314 4.95 -9.53 -21.44
CA GLN A 314 5.60 -10.37 -22.46
C GLN A 314 6.47 -11.44 -21.83
N GLU A 315 7.11 -11.14 -20.71
CA GLU A 315 7.93 -12.15 -20.01
C GLU A 315 7.08 -13.18 -19.31
N SER A 316 5.97 -12.77 -18.73
CA SER A 316 4.99 -13.66 -18.06
C SER A 316 5.64 -14.61 -17.06
N VAL A 317 6.62 -14.12 -16.32
CA VAL A 317 7.15 -14.89 -15.20
C VAL A 317 6.13 -14.90 -14.07
N ARG A 318 5.52 -13.73 -13.82
CA ARG A 318 4.39 -13.63 -12.90
C ARG A 318 3.16 -13.25 -13.70
N ILE A 319 2.15 -14.11 -13.64
CA ILE A 319 0.92 -13.95 -14.40
C ILE A 319 -0.19 -13.59 -13.42
N PHE A 320 -0.73 -12.38 -13.54
CA PHE A 320 -1.78 -11.94 -12.65
C PHE A 320 -3.12 -12.52 -13.09
N VAL A 321 -3.98 -12.80 -12.13
CA VAL A 321 -5.25 -13.44 -12.36
C VAL A 321 -6.40 -12.57 -11.89
N THR A 322 -6.41 -12.19 -10.60
CA THR A 322 -7.50 -11.40 -10.02
C THR A 322 -6.95 -10.36 -9.06
N GLN A 323 -7.65 -9.23 -9.00
CA GLN A 323 -7.56 -8.31 -7.87
C GLN A 323 -8.70 -8.66 -6.92
N ASN A 324 -8.37 -8.86 -5.66
CA ASN A 324 -9.31 -9.44 -4.69
C ASN A 324 -9.93 -8.34 -3.84
N ILE A 325 -11.15 -8.59 -3.41
CA ILE A 325 -11.89 -7.71 -2.51
C ILE A 325 -12.31 -8.54 -1.31
N ASP A 326 -12.02 -8.02 -0.11
CA ASP A 326 -12.47 -8.67 1.13
C ASP A 326 -13.66 -7.91 1.69
N PRO A 327 -14.72 -8.62 2.13
CA PRO A 327 -15.81 -7.97 2.85
C PRO A 327 -15.45 -7.81 4.33
N TYR A 328 -15.72 -6.63 4.85
CA TYR A 328 -15.57 -6.31 6.27
C TYR A 328 -16.94 -5.89 6.80
N ALA A 329 -17.24 -6.23 8.03
CA ALA A 329 -18.55 -5.98 8.60
C ALA A 329 -18.49 -4.98 9.75
N ALA A 330 -19.50 -4.16 9.85
CA ALA A 330 -19.71 -3.27 10.99
C ALA A 330 -21.21 -3.21 11.30
N SER A 331 -21.51 -2.84 12.54
CA SER A 331 -22.89 -2.56 12.92
C SER A 331 -23.41 -1.34 12.16
N SER A 332 -24.64 -1.42 11.68
CA SER A 332 -25.25 -0.26 11.03
C SER A 332 -25.49 0.89 12.01
N SER A 333 -25.35 0.65 13.31
CA SER A 333 -25.46 1.72 14.31
C SER A 333 -24.14 2.47 14.55
N ILE A 334 -23.06 2.12 13.80
CA ILE A 334 -21.82 2.88 13.88
C ILE A 334 -21.73 3.83 12.69
N ASN A 335 -21.58 5.12 13.00
CA ASN A 335 -21.41 6.16 12.00
C ASN A 335 -19.96 6.60 11.93
N GLY A 336 -19.60 7.25 10.83
CA GLY A 336 -18.32 7.92 10.71
C GLY A 336 -17.16 7.08 10.26
N LEU A 337 -17.38 5.79 9.98
CA LEU A 337 -16.29 4.97 9.42
C LEU A 337 -15.91 5.51 8.05
N ILE A 338 -14.61 5.47 7.75
CA ILE A 338 -14.06 5.98 6.50
C ILE A 338 -13.42 4.81 5.76
N ASN A 339 -13.92 4.55 4.56
CA ASN A 339 -13.50 3.39 3.79
C ASN A 339 -12.44 3.79 2.77
N ASP A 340 -11.19 3.76 3.21
CA ASP A 340 -10.02 4.08 2.38
C ASP A 340 -9.97 3.15 1.17
N PHE A 341 -9.63 3.68 0.00
CA PHE A 341 -9.60 2.86 -1.21
C PHE A 341 -8.51 1.77 -1.18
N GLY A 342 -7.53 1.91 -0.32
CA GLY A 342 -6.53 0.86 -0.14
C GLY A 342 -6.79 0.00 1.09
N ALA A 343 -6.92 0.62 2.23
CA ALA A 343 -6.94 -0.10 3.52
C ALA A 343 -8.33 -0.40 4.05
N GLY A 344 -9.38 0.04 3.36
CA GLY A 344 -10.73 -0.17 3.86
C GLY A 344 -10.99 0.62 5.12
N ILE A 345 -11.78 0.07 6.03
CA ILE A 345 -12.11 0.77 7.28
C ILE A 345 -11.01 0.59 8.35
N SER A 346 -9.94 -0.14 8.05
CA SER A 346 -8.86 -0.41 9.01
C SER A 346 -7.81 0.70 8.96
N THR A 347 -8.22 1.93 9.20
CA THR A 347 -7.30 3.07 9.28
C THR A 347 -7.56 3.84 10.55
N SER A 348 -6.56 4.62 10.96
CA SER A 348 -6.72 5.48 12.12
C SER A 348 -7.81 6.53 11.90
N LYS A 349 -7.88 7.11 10.69
CA LYS A 349 -8.92 8.09 10.38
C LYS A 349 -10.31 7.54 10.66
N SER A 350 -10.53 6.30 10.23
CA SER A 350 -11.81 5.63 10.38
C SER A 350 -12.18 5.48 11.86
N LEU A 351 -11.26 4.93 12.64
CA LEU A 351 -11.53 4.66 14.06
C LEU A 351 -11.58 5.94 14.89
N ILE A 352 -10.79 6.95 14.55
CA ILE A 352 -10.83 8.23 15.24
C ILE A 352 -12.19 8.91 15.03
N ASN A 353 -12.76 8.74 13.85
CA ASN A 353 -14.00 9.39 13.46
C ASN A 353 -15.24 8.57 13.79
N ALA A 354 -15.10 7.33 14.17
CA ALA A 354 -16.21 6.41 14.43
C ALA A 354 -16.96 6.81 15.68
N ARG A 355 -18.29 6.67 15.63
CA ARG A 355 -19.14 6.95 16.79
C ARG A 355 -20.42 6.15 16.70
N SER A 356 -21.00 5.93 17.87
CA SER A 356 -22.26 5.21 18.00
C SER A 356 -23.43 6.14 17.68
N ALA A 357 -24.36 5.67 16.87
CA ALA A 357 -25.62 6.40 16.65
C ALA A 357 -26.46 6.48 17.92
N LYS A 358 -26.16 5.63 18.89
CA LYS A 358 -26.86 5.60 20.18
C LYS A 358 -26.09 6.33 21.26
N ASN A 359 -25.08 7.10 20.90
CA ASN A 359 -24.24 7.89 21.81
C ASN A 359 -23.52 7.06 22.87
N ALA A 360 -23.17 5.81 22.56
CA ALA A 360 -22.36 5.00 23.48
C ALA A 360 -20.97 5.60 23.61
N SER A 361 -20.42 5.54 24.82
CA SER A 361 -19.09 6.10 25.07
C SER A 361 -17.95 5.17 24.67
N THR A 362 -18.27 3.93 24.33
CA THR A 362 -17.27 2.92 23.96
C THR A 362 -17.65 2.28 22.63
N ILE A 363 -16.64 2.09 21.76
CA ILE A 363 -16.77 1.31 20.56
C ILE A 363 -15.96 0.03 20.74
N ASN A 364 -16.60 -1.11 20.47
CA ASN A 364 -15.98 -2.42 20.57
C ASN A 364 -15.52 -2.86 19.18
N VAL A 365 -14.22 -3.06 19.05
CA VAL A 365 -13.59 -3.39 17.77
C VAL A 365 -13.01 -4.79 17.87
N GLY A 366 -13.50 -5.71 17.05
CA GLY A 366 -12.96 -7.05 16.98
C GLY A 366 -11.73 -7.07 16.10
N VAL A 367 -10.72 -7.83 16.53
CA VAL A 367 -9.52 -8.08 15.73
C VAL A 367 -9.19 -9.56 15.83
N LYS A 368 -8.51 -10.08 14.80
CA LYS A 368 -8.21 -11.52 14.82
C LYS A 368 -7.15 -11.85 15.87
N GLU A 369 -6.20 -10.96 16.06
CA GLU A 369 -5.14 -11.12 17.07
C GLU A 369 -5.02 -9.84 17.88
N ILE A 370 -4.67 -9.99 19.14
CA ILE A 370 -4.37 -8.83 19.98
C ILE A 370 -2.89 -8.52 19.95
N TYR A 371 -2.06 -9.56 20.05
CA TYR A 371 -0.63 -9.37 20.18
C TYR A 371 0.09 -10.48 19.40
N GLN A 372 0.99 -10.09 18.54
CA GLN A 372 1.70 -11.06 17.70
C GLN A 372 3.21 -10.87 17.79
N GLY A 373 3.72 -9.73 17.37
CA GLY A 373 5.14 -9.45 17.44
C GLY A 373 5.44 -8.39 18.48
N ALA A 374 6.71 -8.10 18.70
CA ALA A 374 7.09 -7.07 19.66
C ALA A 374 6.65 -5.68 19.22
N TRP A 375 6.30 -4.84 20.16
CA TRP A 375 5.79 -3.49 19.92
C TRP A 375 6.87 -2.47 20.25
N ASN A 376 7.71 -2.19 19.27
CA ASN A 376 8.63 -1.07 19.32
C ASN A 376 8.80 -0.51 17.92
N SER A 377 9.12 0.77 17.81
CA SER A 377 9.10 1.45 16.52
C SER A 377 10.40 1.30 15.71
N VAL A 378 11.41 0.64 16.28
CA VAL A 378 12.69 0.50 15.58
C VAL A 378 12.74 -0.81 14.79
N GLY A 379 12.49 -1.92 15.45
CA GLY A 379 12.54 -3.22 14.81
C GLY A 379 11.35 -4.10 15.10
N GLY A 380 10.27 -3.49 15.51
CA GLY A 380 9.02 -4.19 15.82
C GLY A 380 7.85 -3.61 15.06
N CYS A 381 6.65 -3.90 15.53
CA CYS A 381 5.40 -3.43 14.90
C CYS A 381 5.36 -3.78 13.42
N ASN A 382 5.67 -5.02 13.11
CA ASN A 382 5.71 -5.51 11.73
C ASN A 382 4.40 -6.13 11.30
N ASP A 383 3.36 -6.03 12.11
CA ASP A 383 2.06 -6.63 11.82
C ASP A 383 0.95 -5.59 11.95
N ILE A 384 -0.21 -5.91 11.37
CA ILE A 384 -1.34 -4.97 11.36
C ILE A 384 -1.94 -4.75 12.74
N TYR A 385 -1.76 -5.70 13.65
CA TYR A 385 -2.37 -5.58 14.97
C TYR A 385 -1.69 -4.50 15.80
N CYS A 386 -0.37 -4.46 15.73
CA CYS A 386 0.38 -3.39 16.36
C CYS A 386 0.10 -2.04 15.67
N THR A 387 0.17 -2.01 14.34
CA THR A 387 0.04 -0.75 13.60
C THR A 387 -1.34 -0.13 13.75
N ASN A 388 -2.39 -0.95 13.82
CA ASN A 388 -3.75 -0.43 14.04
C ASN A 388 -3.84 0.37 15.34
N ILE A 389 -3.18 -0.10 16.38
CA ILE A 389 -3.26 0.56 17.67
C ILE A 389 -2.27 1.72 17.77
N PHE A 390 -1.02 1.52 17.33
CA PHE A 390 -0.03 2.61 17.36
C PHE A 390 -0.49 3.83 16.55
N SER A 391 -1.19 3.62 15.44
CA SER A 391 -1.65 4.74 14.62
C SER A 391 -2.75 5.56 15.30
N LEU A 392 -3.39 5.00 16.30
CA LEU A 392 -4.35 5.76 17.13
C LEU A 392 -3.67 6.49 18.29
N VAL A 393 -2.53 5.97 18.72
CA VAL A 393 -1.86 6.48 19.92
C VAL A 393 -0.82 7.54 19.57
N SER A 394 -0.20 7.42 18.39
CA SER A 394 0.81 8.39 17.91
C SER A 394 0.45 8.84 16.51
N ASP A 395 0.40 10.14 16.32
CA ASP A 395 0.13 10.72 15.01
C ASP A 395 1.34 10.63 14.11
N ALA A 396 1.08 10.48 12.82
CA ALA A 396 2.09 10.58 11.78
C ALA A 396 2.35 12.03 11.42
N PRO A 397 3.47 12.33 10.77
CA PRO A 397 3.72 13.72 10.36
C PRO A 397 2.79 14.17 9.24
N THR A 398 2.41 13.27 8.37
CA THR A 398 1.50 13.51 7.24
C THR A 398 0.49 12.38 7.19
N SER A 399 -0.54 12.60 6.37
CA SER A 399 -1.55 11.58 6.13
C SER A 399 -1.82 11.56 4.63
N ARG A 400 -2.83 10.79 4.22
CA ARG A 400 -3.22 10.74 2.81
C ARG A 400 -4.73 10.75 2.69
N ASN A 401 -5.20 11.42 1.64
CA ASN A 401 -6.63 11.43 1.31
C ASN A 401 -7.05 9.99 1.04
N PRO A 402 -8.07 9.49 1.71
CA PRO A 402 -8.45 8.07 1.56
C PRO A 402 -8.98 7.71 0.18
N TYR A 403 -9.38 8.71 -0.62
CA TYR A 403 -10.00 8.47 -1.91
C TYR A 403 -9.15 8.91 -3.10
N THR A 404 -8.13 9.73 -2.87
CA THR A 404 -7.21 10.14 -3.93
C THR A 404 -5.78 9.67 -3.68
N GLY A 405 -5.43 9.36 -2.44
CA GLY A 405 -4.09 8.97 -2.08
C GLY A 405 -3.11 10.13 -1.99
N GLU A 406 -3.57 11.36 -2.15
CA GLU A 406 -2.70 12.54 -2.11
C GLU A 406 -2.27 12.84 -0.68
N VAL A 407 -1.07 13.38 -0.54
CA VAL A 407 -0.51 13.72 0.77
C VAL A 407 -1.28 14.87 1.39
N ILE A 408 -1.59 14.73 2.68
CA ILE A 408 -2.25 15.75 3.49
C ILE A 408 -1.30 16.11 4.63
N PRO A 409 -1.08 17.41 4.91
CA PRO A 409 -0.30 17.76 6.10
C PRO A 409 -1.08 17.36 7.36
N LEU A 410 -0.36 16.93 8.38
CA LEU A 410 -0.97 16.59 9.67
C LEU A 410 -0.20 17.28 10.78
N ARG A 411 0.84 16.61 11.33
CA ARG A 411 1.63 17.23 12.39
C ARG A 411 2.81 18.03 11.81
N ASN A 412 3.15 17.80 10.52
CA ASN A 412 4.05 18.64 9.75
C ASN A 412 3.23 19.44 8.75
N GLU A 413 3.39 20.74 8.81
CA GLU A 413 2.82 21.64 7.78
C GLU A 413 3.98 22.19 6.98
N TRP A 414 3.97 21.98 5.67
CA TRP A 414 5.02 22.58 4.84
C TRP A 414 4.54 23.97 4.43
N THR A 415 5.41 24.93 4.67
CA THR A 415 5.14 26.32 4.30
C THR A 415 5.73 26.66 2.94
N ASN A 416 6.74 25.88 2.53
CA ASN A 416 7.39 26.11 1.25
C ASN A 416 8.12 24.85 0.84
N VAL A 417 7.96 24.46 -0.43
CA VAL A 417 8.73 23.39 -1.05
C VAL A 417 9.49 24.02 -2.22
N THR A 418 10.80 24.05 -2.13
CA THR A 418 11.65 24.62 -3.16
C THR A 418 12.43 23.54 -3.86
N THR A 419 12.40 23.55 -5.18
CA THR A 419 13.18 22.59 -5.97
C THR A 419 13.61 23.24 -7.26
N MET A 420 14.76 22.80 -7.78
CA MET A 420 15.29 23.25 -9.06
C MET A 420 14.95 22.22 -10.16
N GLY A 421 14.01 21.35 -9.89
CA GLY A 421 13.61 20.31 -10.82
C GLY A 421 14.44 19.05 -10.61
N PRO A 422 14.21 18.03 -11.42
CA PRO A 422 14.91 16.77 -11.16
C PRO A 422 16.41 16.82 -11.48
N GLU A 423 16.82 17.70 -12.38
CA GLU A 423 18.18 17.67 -12.91
C GLU A 423 19.11 18.68 -12.28
N LYS A 424 18.58 19.84 -11.86
CA LYS A 424 19.38 20.88 -11.24
C LYS A 424 19.32 20.76 -9.73
N ARG A 425 20.34 21.29 -9.06
CA ARG A 425 20.51 21.15 -7.63
C ARG A 425 20.57 22.52 -6.98
N LEU A 426 20.10 22.59 -5.75
CA LEU A 426 20.20 23.80 -4.95
C LEU A 426 21.21 23.59 -3.83
N ALA A 427 21.71 24.69 -3.30
CA ALA A 427 22.70 24.63 -2.21
C ALA A 427 22.04 24.26 -0.90
N VAL A 428 22.66 23.37 -0.16
CA VAL A 428 22.27 23.10 1.22
C VAL A 428 22.92 24.18 2.08
N ASP A 429 22.16 24.72 3.04
CA ASP A 429 22.72 25.71 3.96
C ASP A 429 23.93 25.10 4.67
N ASN A 430 25.05 25.87 4.72
CA ASN A 430 26.30 25.35 5.27
C ASN A 430 26.14 24.83 6.70
N ASP A 431 25.27 25.45 7.48
CA ASP A 431 25.10 25.14 8.89
C ASP A 431 23.97 24.10 9.14
N ALA A 432 23.43 23.49 8.09
CA ALA A 432 22.56 22.34 8.28
C ALA A 432 23.36 21.21 8.92
N LEU A 433 22.66 20.33 9.63
CA LEU A 433 23.31 19.35 10.50
C LEU A 433 23.12 17.93 10.01
N THR A 434 24.16 17.11 10.24
CA THR A 434 24.09 15.66 10.21
C THR A 434 24.80 15.15 11.46
N TRP A 435 24.38 13.97 11.94
CA TRP A 435 25.06 13.37 13.08
C TRP A 435 26.23 12.53 12.61
N ASN A 436 27.37 12.71 13.28
CA ASN A 436 28.60 11.96 12.99
C ASN A 436 28.75 10.84 14.04
N PRO A 437 28.47 9.59 13.67
CA PRO A 437 28.57 8.52 14.65
C PRO A 437 30.01 8.17 15.05
N TYR A 438 30.99 8.53 14.24
CA TYR A 438 32.41 8.29 14.58
C TYR A 438 32.88 9.24 15.65
N ASN A 439 32.51 10.51 15.56
CA ASN A 439 32.94 11.54 16.50
C ASN A 439 31.91 11.87 17.56
N GLN A 440 30.72 11.26 17.46
CA GLN A 440 29.65 11.43 18.44
C GLN A 440 29.27 12.89 18.63
N ARG A 441 29.01 13.56 17.52
CA ARG A 441 28.62 14.98 17.55
C ARG A 441 27.85 15.34 16.29
N TRP A 442 27.13 16.46 16.36
CA TRP A 442 26.52 17.07 15.21
C TRP A 442 27.57 17.80 14.41
N ASP A 443 27.61 17.56 13.09
CA ASP A 443 28.48 18.24 12.16
C ASP A 443 27.67 19.14 11.26
N GLU A 444 28.23 20.32 10.93
CA GLU A 444 27.67 21.15 9.87
C GLU A 444 28.09 20.59 8.52
N VAL A 445 27.15 20.58 7.57
CA VAL A 445 27.36 19.89 6.28
C VAL A 445 28.36 20.62 5.40
N GLY A 446 28.54 21.92 5.59
CA GLY A 446 29.43 22.71 4.73
C GLY A 446 28.90 22.81 3.32
N LYS A 447 29.80 22.73 2.33
CA LYS A 447 29.36 22.75 0.93
C LYS A 447 28.70 21.45 0.56
N ASN A 448 27.45 21.55 0.17
CA ASN A 448 26.67 20.36 -0.26
C ASN A 448 25.48 20.85 -1.09
N THR A 449 24.90 19.95 -1.83
CA THR A 449 23.73 20.27 -2.67
C THR A 449 22.64 19.23 -2.48
N SER A 450 21.42 19.61 -2.83
CA SER A 450 20.28 18.69 -2.84
C SER A 450 19.35 19.08 -3.97
N LYS A 451 18.45 18.18 -4.32
CA LYS A 451 17.43 18.47 -5.33
C LYS A 451 16.34 19.39 -4.78
N SER A 452 16.05 19.27 -3.49
CA SER A 452 14.91 19.98 -2.90
C SER A 452 15.22 20.41 -1.48
N LYS A 453 14.46 21.40 -1.02
CA LYS A 453 14.39 21.74 0.40
C LYS A 453 12.96 22.06 0.76
N VAL A 454 12.60 21.71 1.99
CA VAL A 454 11.24 21.88 2.49
C VAL A 454 11.27 22.63 3.81
N ASN A 455 10.52 23.70 3.90
CA ASN A 455 10.30 24.43 5.15
C ASN A 455 9.11 23.80 5.85
N LEU A 456 9.33 23.30 7.06
CA LEU A 456 8.32 22.57 7.82
C LEU A 456 8.03 23.30 9.12
N HIS A 457 6.75 23.37 9.43
CA HIS A 457 6.29 23.87 10.73
C HIS A 457 5.75 22.67 11.52
N MET A 458 6.25 22.47 12.74
CA MET A 458 5.83 21.36 13.60
C MET A 458 4.59 21.76 14.37
N VAL A 459 3.55 20.93 14.28
CA VAL A 459 2.31 21.14 15.01
C VAL A 459 2.41 20.31 16.29
N TYR A 460 2.95 20.90 17.33
CA TYR A 460 3.20 20.21 18.59
C TYR A 460 1.95 20.08 19.44
N SER A 461 2.02 19.25 20.42
CA SER A 461 1.05 19.10 21.53
C SER A 461 1.84 18.65 22.75
N ASN A 462 1.16 18.47 23.84
CA ASN A 462 1.75 17.70 24.94
C ASN A 462 1.78 16.22 24.54
N TRP A 463 2.79 15.52 25.07
CA TRP A 463 2.72 14.08 25.11
C TRP A 463 1.61 13.65 26.06
N GLN A 464 1.20 12.40 25.94
CA GLN A 464 0.11 11.90 26.79
C GLN A 464 0.47 11.89 28.26
N ASN A 465 1.76 11.96 28.60
CA ASN A 465 2.20 12.09 29.98
C ASN A 465 2.21 13.54 30.50
N GLY A 466 1.76 14.49 29.67
CA GLY A 466 1.63 15.87 30.07
C GLY A 466 2.80 16.77 29.74
N GLN A 467 3.94 16.22 29.36
CA GLN A 467 5.12 17.04 29.02
C GLN A 467 4.97 17.59 27.61
N PRO A 468 5.31 18.86 27.40
CA PRO A 468 5.20 19.42 26.05
C PRO A 468 6.27 18.86 25.12
N MET A 469 5.86 18.63 23.88
CA MET A 469 6.79 18.29 22.80
C MET A 469 7.63 19.51 22.46
N ASN A 470 8.86 19.26 22.02
CA ASN A 470 9.72 20.33 21.50
C ASN A 470 10.74 19.73 20.54
N LYS A 471 11.69 20.55 20.07
CA LYS A 471 12.61 20.08 19.05
C LYS A 471 13.54 18.97 19.51
N ALA A 472 13.75 18.82 20.84
CA ALA A 472 14.53 17.70 21.33
C ALA A 472 13.91 16.36 20.93
N ASP A 473 12.58 16.29 20.92
CA ASP A 473 11.89 15.08 20.49
C ASP A 473 12.12 14.74 19.02
N LEU A 474 12.42 15.77 18.20
CA LEU A 474 12.72 15.56 16.78
C LEU A 474 14.21 15.24 16.56
N ILE A 475 15.05 15.89 17.33
CA ILE A 475 16.50 15.74 17.18
C ILE A 475 16.93 14.33 17.56
N TYR A 476 16.29 13.71 18.55
CA TYR A 476 16.67 12.38 18.98
C TYR A 476 16.45 11.32 17.89
N PRO A 477 15.26 11.22 17.26
CA PRO A 477 15.12 10.24 16.17
C PRO A 477 16.00 10.56 14.97
N LEU A 478 16.30 11.83 14.72
CA LEU A 478 17.22 12.18 13.66
C LEU A 478 18.62 11.64 13.96
N TYR A 479 19.12 11.88 15.17
CA TYR A 479 20.37 11.30 15.65
C TYR A 479 20.34 9.77 15.53
N PHE A 480 19.26 9.17 15.98
CA PHE A 480 19.12 7.72 16.04
C PHE A 480 19.27 7.09 14.65
N GLN A 481 18.72 7.76 13.65
CA GLN A 481 18.76 7.26 12.28
C GLN A 481 20.18 7.13 11.78
N TYR A 482 21.03 8.16 12.04
CA TYR A 482 22.44 8.11 11.68
C TYR A 482 23.21 7.11 12.53
N GLU A 483 22.96 7.13 13.82
CA GLU A 483 23.74 6.33 14.77
C GLU A 483 23.52 4.84 14.60
N TRP A 484 22.27 4.42 14.53
CA TRP A 484 21.94 2.99 14.58
C TRP A 484 21.98 2.32 13.21
N SER A 485 22.16 3.08 12.15
CA SER A 485 22.31 2.52 10.80
C SER A 485 23.76 2.35 10.39
N SER A 486 24.71 2.85 11.18
CA SER A 486 26.14 2.84 10.85
C SER A 486 26.89 1.88 11.76
N LYS A 487 27.42 0.82 11.17
CA LYS A 487 28.24 -0.13 11.94
C LYS A 487 29.69 0.36 11.86
N ILE A 488 30.18 0.90 12.96
CA ILE A 488 31.50 1.54 12.99
C ILE A 488 32.62 0.49 13.06
N ASN A 489 32.38 -0.58 13.84
CA ASN A 489 33.34 -1.69 13.96
C ASN A 489 32.56 -2.92 14.40
N SER A 490 33.31 -4.03 14.56
CA SER A 490 32.66 -5.32 14.89
C SER A 490 32.04 -5.33 16.29
N ASN A 491 32.44 -4.43 17.15
CA ASN A 491 31.94 -4.37 18.53
C ASN A 491 30.95 -3.21 18.75
N ASP A 492 30.43 -2.65 17.70
CA ASP A 492 29.51 -1.51 17.77
C ASP A 492 28.24 -1.89 18.52
N LEU A 493 27.95 -1.16 19.61
CA LEU A 493 26.77 -1.39 20.43
C LEU A 493 25.55 -0.64 19.93
N THR A 494 25.71 0.27 18.97
CA THR A 494 24.62 1.09 18.46
C THR A 494 24.40 0.79 16.99
N TYR A 495 24.03 -0.45 16.72
CA TYR A 495 23.75 -0.91 15.35
C TYR A 495 22.72 -2.02 15.41
N ASP A 496 21.74 -1.95 14.51
CA ASP A 496 20.77 -3.01 14.33
C ASP A 496 20.59 -3.23 12.83
N PRO A 497 20.85 -4.45 12.33
CA PRO A 497 20.84 -4.67 10.88
C PRO A 497 19.46 -4.51 10.24
N GLU A 498 18.38 -4.83 10.95
CA GLU A 498 17.05 -4.63 10.37
C GLU A 498 16.71 -3.15 10.27
N PHE A 499 17.04 -2.38 11.30
CA PHE A 499 16.84 -0.94 11.26
C PHE A 499 17.73 -0.29 10.19
N ALA A 500 19.00 -0.72 10.13
CA ALA A 500 19.95 -0.15 9.18
C ALA A 500 19.49 -0.35 7.74
N ALA A 501 18.92 -1.51 7.43
CA ALA A 501 18.42 -1.76 6.06
C ALA A 501 17.35 -0.76 5.64
N GLN A 502 16.48 -0.38 6.57
CA GLN A 502 15.45 0.62 6.31
C GLN A 502 16.01 2.04 6.28
N ALA A 503 16.83 2.37 7.27
CA ALA A 503 17.32 3.74 7.43
C ALA A 503 18.31 4.14 6.35
N GLU A 504 19.07 3.20 5.82
CA GLU A 504 20.08 3.44 4.81
C GLU A 504 19.49 4.08 3.56
N VAL A 505 18.30 3.63 3.17
CA VAL A 505 17.64 4.18 1.98
C VAL A 505 17.30 5.65 2.21
N ALA A 506 16.72 5.99 3.37
CA ALA A 506 16.37 7.37 3.66
C ALA A 506 17.61 8.26 3.78
N LEU A 507 18.67 7.74 4.39
CA LEU A 507 19.89 8.54 4.59
C LEU A 507 20.61 8.84 3.28
N LYS A 508 20.43 8.05 2.24
CA LYS A 508 20.99 8.38 0.92
C LYS A 508 20.45 9.71 0.41
N TYR A 509 19.23 10.06 0.76
CA TYR A 509 18.56 11.24 0.25
C TYR A 509 18.61 12.42 1.20
N LEU A 510 18.85 12.19 2.48
CA LEU A 510 18.87 13.26 3.47
C LEU A 510 20.22 13.96 3.44
N ARG A 511 20.21 15.26 3.11
CA ARG A 511 21.45 16.05 2.97
C ARG A 511 21.72 16.96 4.14
N GLY A 512 20.74 17.19 4.98
CA GLY A 512 20.94 18.02 6.16
C GLY A 512 19.63 18.52 6.70
N THR A 513 19.65 18.89 7.97
CA THR A 513 18.47 19.40 8.68
C THR A 513 18.87 20.65 9.44
N LYS A 514 18.08 21.71 9.31
CA LYS A 514 18.37 22.97 9.98
C LYS A 514 17.19 23.37 10.84
N PHE A 515 17.42 23.54 12.15
CA PHE A 515 16.39 23.97 13.08
C PHE A 515 16.45 25.48 13.20
N LEU A 516 15.43 26.17 12.62
CA LEU A 516 15.39 27.62 12.69
C LEU A 516 15.00 28.09 14.08
N ASN A 517 14.09 27.36 14.71
CA ASN A 517 13.69 27.59 16.09
C ASN A 517 13.06 26.30 16.60
N ASP A 518 12.31 26.39 17.69
CA ASP A 518 11.77 25.18 18.30
C ASP A 518 10.80 24.43 17.39
N SER A 519 10.04 25.15 16.56
CA SER A 519 8.96 24.52 15.79
C SER A 519 9.12 24.65 14.27
N ASN A 520 10.19 25.27 13.78
CA ASN A 520 10.37 25.45 12.34
C ASN A 520 11.70 24.84 11.90
N VAL A 521 11.62 23.99 10.88
CA VAL A 521 12.73 23.15 10.44
C VAL A 521 12.84 23.25 8.93
N ILE A 522 14.07 23.27 8.43
CA ILE A 522 14.31 23.09 6.99
C ILE A 522 14.97 21.73 6.79
N SER A 523 14.35 20.92 5.92
CA SER A 523 14.87 19.61 5.57
C SER A 523 15.37 19.66 4.13
N PHE A 524 16.64 19.28 3.94
CA PHE A 524 17.28 19.26 2.62
C PHE A 524 17.37 17.83 2.17
N VAL A 525 16.71 17.51 1.03
CA VAL A 525 16.60 16.12 0.58
C VAL A 525 16.98 16.05 -0.90
N ASP A 526 17.75 15.02 -1.22
CA ASP A 526 18.18 14.78 -2.59
C ASP A 526 17.11 13.96 -3.31
N TYR A 527 15.90 14.48 -3.28
CA TYR A 527 14.71 13.80 -3.77
C TYR A 527 13.85 14.79 -4.54
N TRP A 528 13.30 14.34 -5.65
CA TRP A 528 12.39 15.15 -6.46
C TRP A 528 11.18 14.36 -6.86
N HIS A 529 10.06 15.05 -6.95
CA HIS A 529 8.83 14.53 -7.49
C HIS A 529 8.08 15.70 -8.14
N PHE A 530 7.34 15.42 -9.21
CA PHE A 530 6.57 16.48 -9.86
C PHE A 530 5.43 16.99 -8.98
N ASP A 531 4.95 16.20 -8.04
CA ASP A 531 3.98 16.63 -7.04
C ASP A 531 4.74 17.06 -5.80
N LYS A 532 4.74 18.37 -5.54
CA LYS A 532 5.51 18.92 -4.41
C LYS A 532 5.06 18.35 -3.06
N LYS A 533 3.80 17.92 -2.95
CA LYS A 533 3.32 17.28 -1.72
C LYS A 533 4.09 16.00 -1.42
N GLU A 534 4.49 15.27 -2.47
CA GLU A 534 5.31 14.07 -2.28
C GLU A 534 6.71 14.41 -1.78
N ILE A 535 7.26 15.53 -2.24
CA ILE A 535 8.56 15.99 -1.71
C ILE A 535 8.43 16.33 -0.23
N ALA A 536 7.35 17.03 0.15
CA ALA A 536 7.13 17.42 1.54
C ALA A 536 6.98 16.19 2.44
N ASP A 537 6.24 15.19 1.97
CA ASP A 537 6.07 13.94 2.71
C ASP A 537 7.42 13.25 2.95
N PHE A 538 8.23 13.17 1.89
CA PHE A 538 9.53 12.52 1.98
C PHE A 538 10.45 13.25 2.96
N ALA A 539 10.36 14.56 3.02
CA ALA A 539 11.23 15.41 3.84
C ALA A 539 10.73 15.56 5.28
N SER A 540 9.59 14.97 5.64
CA SER A 540 8.98 15.23 6.93
C SER A 540 9.86 14.78 8.10
N VAL A 541 9.73 15.47 9.23
CA VAL A 541 10.50 15.25 10.45
C VAL A 541 9.51 15.15 11.61
N TRP A 542 9.58 14.04 12.36
CA TRP A 542 8.59 13.87 13.43
C TRP A 542 9.09 12.88 14.47
N ALA A 543 8.32 12.76 15.56
CA ALA A 543 8.58 11.84 16.66
C ALA A 543 7.28 11.18 17.10
N THR A 544 7.33 9.89 17.34
CA THR A 544 6.16 9.12 17.78
C THR A 544 6.23 8.73 19.24
N SER A 545 7.35 8.99 19.92
CA SER A 545 7.49 8.78 21.36
C SER A 545 8.46 9.79 21.92
N PRO A 546 8.39 10.07 23.23
CA PRO A 546 9.24 11.09 23.83
C PRO A 546 10.72 10.68 23.80
N TRP A 547 11.59 11.67 23.67
CA TRP A 547 13.01 11.40 23.55
C TRP A 547 13.55 10.65 24.78
N GLU A 548 13.01 10.92 25.97
CA GLU A 548 13.54 10.28 27.19
C GLU A 548 13.22 8.78 27.23
N VAL A 549 12.07 8.38 26.69
CA VAL A 549 11.73 6.95 26.60
C VAL A 549 12.67 6.29 25.59
N ASN A 550 12.87 6.94 24.45
CA ASN A 550 13.77 6.42 23.42
C ASN A 550 15.20 6.29 23.94
N ALA A 551 15.65 7.27 24.73
CA ALA A 551 17.00 7.23 25.33
C ALA A 551 17.13 6.10 26.35
N ALA A 552 16.10 5.88 27.17
CA ALA A 552 16.12 4.79 28.13
C ALA A 552 16.20 3.44 27.42
N ILE A 553 15.43 3.29 26.35
CA ILE A 553 15.46 2.06 25.55
C ILE A 553 16.83 1.85 24.92
N GLU A 554 17.42 2.92 24.39
CA GLU A 554 18.74 2.83 23.78
C GLU A 554 19.77 2.32 24.80
N ARG A 555 19.72 2.83 26.03
CA ARG A 555 20.63 2.38 27.06
C ARG A 555 20.44 0.89 27.41
N LEU A 556 19.19 0.45 27.48
CA LEU A 556 18.89 -0.97 27.74
C LEU A 556 19.40 -1.88 26.62
N VAL A 557 19.26 -1.45 25.39
CA VAL A 557 19.75 -2.24 24.25
C VAL A 557 21.27 -2.26 24.24
N LYS A 558 21.90 -1.13 24.48
CA LYS A 558 23.36 -1.06 24.56
C LYS A 558 23.92 -1.92 25.68
N ASN A 559 23.22 -2.04 26.79
CA ASN A 559 23.64 -2.86 27.92
C ASN A 559 23.45 -4.36 27.66
N GLY A 560 22.82 -4.74 26.55
CA GLY A 560 22.66 -6.14 26.20
C GLY A 560 21.45 -6.83 26.80
N ASN A 561 20.54 -6.06 27.41
CA ASN A 561 19.35 -6.65 28.04
C ASN A 561 18.25 -6.97 27.03
N PHE A 562 18.17 -6.19 25.95
CA PHE A 562 17.11 -6.28 24.96
C PHE A 562 17.67 -6.03 23.57
N ALA A 563 16.92 -6.47 22.56
CA ALA A 563 17.19 -6.15 21.18
C ALA A 563 15.99 -5.43 20.56
N TYR A 564 16.26 -4.54 19.61
CA TYR A 564 15.19 -3.86 18.89
C TYR A 564 14.51 -4.79 17.89
N SER A 565 15.27 -5.67 17.25
CA SER A 565 14.74 -6.49 16.15
C SER A 565 14.75 -7.96 16.56
N ARG A 566 13.88 -8.72 15.87
CA ARG A 566 13.80 -10.15 16.09
C ARG A 566 15.12 -10.86 15.79
N SER A 567 15.77 -10.47 14.69
CA SER A 567 17.02 -11.14 14.29
C SER A 567 18.11 -10.93 15.34
N GLU A 568 18.25 -9.72 15.89
CA GLU A 568 19.23 -9.45 16.92
C GLU A 568 18.88 -10.19 18.21
N ALA A 569 17.59 -10.21 18.55
CA ALA A 569 17.15 -10.94 19.75
C ALA A 569 17.50 -12.43 19.63
N THR A 570 17.28 -13.00 18.46
CA THR A 570 17.57 -14.41 18.22
C THR A 570 19.07 -14.68 18.26
N VAL A 571 19.86 -13.87 17.56
CA VAL A 571 21.32 -14.08 17.50
C VAL A 571 21.95 -13.98 18.89
N LYS A 572 21.52 -12.99 19.67
CA LYS A 572 22.07 -12.72 20.99
C LYS A 572 21.40 -13.52 22.11
N ASN A 573 20.30 -14.19 21.79
CA ASN A 573 19.51 -14.95 22.75
C ASN A 573 19.05 -14.07 23.90
N ILE A 574 18.46 -12.93 23.56
CA ILE A 574 17.90 -11.98 24.51
C ILE A 574 16.49 -11.62 24.08
N GLU A 575 15.79 -10.87 24.92
CA GLU A 575 14.41 -10.55 24.69
C GLU A 575 14.27 -9.48 23.59
N TRP A 576 13.25 -9.65 22.76
CA TRP A 576 12.86 -8.69 21.72
C TRP A 576 11.98 -7.65 22.41
N LEU A 577 12.45 -6.41 22.47
CA LEU A 577 11.81 -5.36 23.27
C LEU A 577 10.39 -5.08 22.80
N SER A 578 9.47 -5.01 23.77
CA SER A 578 8.07 -4.69 23.48
C SER A 578 7.54 -3.75 24.57
N LEU A 579 7.16 -2.55 24.16
CA LEU A 579 6.71 -1.50 25.07
C LEU A 579 5.42 -1.84 25.79
N ILE A 580 4.62 -2.76 25.26
CA ILE A 580 3.34 -3.12 25.87
C ILE A 580 3.49 -4.17 26.97
N ILE A 581 4.62 -4.88 27.01
CA ILE A 581 4.84 -5.94 28.01
C ILE A 581 5.20 -5.30 29.34
N PRO A 582 4.47 -5.63 30.44
CA PRO A 582 4.72 -4.96 31.72
C PRO A 582 6.15 -5.09 32.24
N SER A 583 6.78 -6.27 32.10
CA SER A 583 8.16 -6.42 32.59
C SER A 583 9.14 -5.59 31.82
N HIS A 584 8.91 -5.42 30.50
CA HIS A 584 9.75 -4.55 29.66
C HIS A 584 9.54 -3.08 30.04
N ALA A 585 8.28 -2.70 30.28
CA ALA A 585 7.97 -1.34 30.71
C ALA A 585 8.65 -1.01 32.05
N GLN A 586 8.66 -1.96 32.98
CA GLN A 586 9.31 -1.74 34.26
C GLN A 586 10.83 -1.62 34.09
N ALA A 587 11.42 -2.37 33.15
CA ALA A 587 12.85 -2.20 32.87
C ALA A 587 13.13 -0.80 32.34
N ILE A 588 12.25 -0.28 31.48
CA ILE A 588 12.38 1.09 30.98
C ILE A 588 12.25 2.09 32.13
N ARG A 589 11.28 1.89 33.01
CA ARG A 589 11.11 2.77 34.19
C ARG A 589 12.35 2.79 35.03
N GLN A 590 12.91 1.61 35.32
CA GLN A 590 14.13 1.52 36.12
C GLN A 590 15.30 2.24 35.48
N GLU A 591 15.39 2.15 34.15
CA GLU A 591 16.46 2.86 33.44
C GLU A 591 16.26 4.37 33.53
N LEU A 592 15.01 4.84 33.45
CA LEU A 592 14.70 6.25 33.62
C LEU A 592 15.10 6.71 35.05
N GLU A 593 14.88 5.87 36.06
CA GLU A 593 15.31 6.19 37.44
C GLU A 593 16.82 6.36 37.50
N LYS A 594 17.57 5.48 36.84
CA LYS A 594 19.03 5.59 36.78
C LYS A 594 19.45 6.89 36.08
N MET A 595 18.78 7.21 34.98
CA MET A 595 19.08 8.45 34.22
C MET A 595 18.82 9.67 35.11
N LYS A 596 17.75 9.63 35.89
CA LYS A 596 17.43 10.71 36.82
C LYS A 596 18.54 10.86 37.86
N THR A 597 18.96 9.76 38.46
CA THR A 597 20.02 9.78 39.50
C THR A 597 21.33 10.29 38.92
N GLU A 598 21.66 9.88 37.72
CA GLU A 598 22.89 10.33 37.02
C GLU A 598 22.82 11.74 36.51
N ARG A 599 21.64 12.36 36.52
CA ARG A 599 21.41 13.67 35.92
C ARG A 599 21.82 13.66 34.43
N PHE A 600 21.44 12.58 33.75
CA PHE A 600 21.88 12.25 32.38
C PHE A 600 21.22 13.14 31.34
N VAL A 601 22.01 13.59 30.36
CA VAL A 601 21.49 14.22 29.14
C VAL A 601 22.13 13.49 27.96
N PRO A 602 21.36 12.91 27.05
CA PRO A 602 21.98 12.20 25.92
C PRO A 602 22.89 13.08 25.09
N ALA A 603 23.92 12.48 24.53
CA ALA A 603 24.94 13.22 23.77
C ALA A 603 24.32 14.09 22.66
N PRO A 604 23.36 13.60 21.86
CA PRO A 604 22.80 14.44 20.79
C PRO A 604 21.99 15.62 21.30
N LEU A 605 21.61 15.63 22.57
CA LEU A 605 20.77 16.69 23.13
C LEU A 605 21.56 17.65 24.03
N LYS A 606 22.87 17.46 24.15
CA LYS A 606 23.70 18.37 24.95
C LYS A 606 23.68 19.76 24.35
N GLY A 607 23.44 20.76 25.19
CA GLY A 607 23.28 22.13 24.72
C GLY A 607 21.89 22.46 24.20
N ILE A 608 21.03 21.46 24.13
CA ILE A 608 19.64 21.63 23.66
C ILE A 608 18.69 21.44 24.82
N VAL A 609 18.97 20.46 25.68
CA VAL A 609 18.15 20.13 26.85
C VAL A 609 19.00 20.40 28.09
N THR A 610 18.44 21.16 29.04
CA THR A 610 19.10 21.35 30.33
C THR A 610 18.86 20.13 31.22
N VAL A 611 19.68 19.98 32.28
CA VAL A 611 19.49 18.89 33.23
C VAL A 611 18.09 18.99 33.87
N ASP A 612 17.68 20.22 34.24
CA ASP A 612 16.36 20.38 34.86
C ASP A 612 15.23 19.94 33.95
N GLU A 613 15.31 20.29 32.64
CA GLU A 613 14.34 19.84 31.68
C GLU A 613 14.32 18.31 31.55
N ALA A 614 15.50 17.69 31.54
CA ALA A 614 15.62 16.25 31.45
C ALA A 614 14.97 15.58 32.66
N LEU A 615 15.24 16.10 33.87
CA LEU A 615 14.70 15.51 35.08
C LEU A 615 13.17 15.56 35.08
N LYS A 616 12.58 16.64 34.62
CA LYS A 616 11.12 16.74 34.49
C LYS A 616 10.58 15.68 33.56
N ARG A 617 11.28 15.47 32.43
CA ARG A 617 10.87 14.44 31.46
C ARG A 617 10.92 13.05 32.08
N TYR A 618 12.02 12.76 32.78
CA TYR A 618 12.17 11.44 33.43
C TYR A 618 11.07 11.22 34.44
N ASP A 619 10.81 12.22 35.33
CA ASP A 619 9.77 12.10 36.33
C ASP A 619 8.41 11.82 35.72
N ALA A 620 8.07 12.52 34.64
CA ALA A 620 6.75 12.36 34.02
C ALA A 620 6.59 10.97 33.39
N SER A 621 7.63 10.45 32.77
CA SER A 621 7.57 9.13 32.14
C SER A 621 7.62 8.02 33.18
N ILE A 622 8.37 8.20 34.23
CA ILE A 622 8.38 7.25 35.36
C ILE A 622 6.97 7.14 35.96
N LYS A 623 6.33 8.29 36.19
CA LYS A 623 4.97 8.31 36.73
C LYS A 623 4.00 7.62 35.80
N TRP A 624 4.09 7.92 34.46
CA TRP A 624 3.22 7.30 33.49
C TRP A 624 3.32 5.78 33.52
N ILE A 625 4.56 5.27 33.45
CA ILE A 625 4.77 3.83 33.37
C ILE A 625 4.28 3.18 34.66
N THR A 626 4.51 3.82 35.78
CA THR A 626 4.03 3.31 37.07
C THR A 626 2.51 3.18 37.07
N GLU A 627 1.82 4.19 36.56
CA GLU A 627 0.36 4.22 36.54
C GLU A 627 -0.26 3.30 35.51
N HIS A 628 0.40 3.13 34.35
CA HIS A 628 -0.20 2.43 33.20
C HIS A 628 0.33 1.03 32.99
N ASN A 629 1.49 0.71 33.56
CA ASN A 629 2.15 -0.58 33.43
C ASN A 629 2.49 -0.94 31.99
N HIS A 630 2.70 0.09 31.17
CA HIS A 630 3.26 -0.04 29.83
C HIS A 630 4.01 1.25 29.51
N ALA A 631 4.82 1.21 28.44
CA ALA A 631 5.69 2.34 28.11
C ALA A 631 5.32 3.02 26.79
N ILE A 632 4.08 2.87 26.33
CA ILE A 632 3.65 3.49 25.08
C ILE A 632 3.06 4.85 25.39
N ILE A 633 3.87 5.89 25.24
CA ILE A 633 3.49 7.27 25.48
C ILE A 633 3.48 7.97 24.12
N GLY A 634 2.31 8.35 23.66
CA GLY A 634 2.15 8.92 22.33
C GLY A 634 1.72 10.36 22.34
N ASN A 635 1.40 10.86 21.15
CA ASN A 635 0.91 12.23 20.95
C ASN A 635 -0.38 12.25 20.13
N GLY A 636 -1.01 11.09 19.96
CA GLY A 636 -2.19 10.96 19.13
C GLY A 636 -3.49 11.10 19.92
N PRO A 637 -4.63 10.84 19.26
CA PRO A 637 -5.92 11.10 19.86
C PRO A 637 -6.39 10.09 20.89
N TYR A 638 -5.73 8.94 21.00
CA TYR A 638 -6.03 7.93 22.00
C TYR A 638 -4.79 7.53 22.75
N GLU A 639 -4.95 7.18 24.01
CA GLU A 639 -3.88 6.57 24.79
C GLU A 639 -4.31 5.17 25.25
N ILE A 640 -3.35 4.28 25.43
CA ILE A 640 -3.66 2.94 25.91
C ILE A 640 -3.91 3.00 27.40
N LYS A 641 -5.14 2.68 27.79
CA LYS A 641 -5.52 2.64 29.21
C LYS A 641 -5.00 1.37 29.86
N ASN A 642 -5.29 0.22 29.27
CA ASN A 642 -4.71 -1.02 29.79
C ASN A 642 -4.68 -2.10 28.70
N TYR A 643 -3.85 -3.09 28.95
CA TYR A 643 -3.70 -4.29 28.17
C TYR A 643 -3.93 -5.49 29.07
N ASN A 644 -4.91 -6.30 28.74
CA ASN A 644 -5.25 -7.51 29.47
C ASN A 644 -4.89 -8.71 28.59
N PRO A 645 -3.69 -9.31 28.78
CA PRO A 645 -3.31 -10.43 27.91
C PRO A 645 -4.15 -11.67 28.11
N THR A 646 -4.58 -11.94 29.35
CA THR A 646 -5.43 -13.10 29.64
C THR A 646 -6.80 -12.95 28.98
N GLY A 647 -7.42 -11.79 29.12
CA GLY A 647 -8.72 -11.53 28.51
C GLY A 647 -8.67 -11.19 27.05
N ARG A 648 -7.47 -11.00 26.50
CA ARG A 648 -7.26 -10.68 25.10
C ARG A 648 -7.98 -9.40 24.68
N VAL A 649 -7.76 -8.34 25.46
CA VAL A 649 -8.40 -7.04 25.28
C VAL A 649 -7.37 -5.94 25.49
N ILE A 650 -7.40 -4.93 24.60
CA ILE A 650 -6.66 -3.68 24.81
C ILE A 650 -7.67 -2.55 24.81
N SER A 651 -7.63 -1.73 25.85
CA SER A 651 -8.57 -0.60 26.01
C SER A 651 -7.83 0.71 25.82
N LEU A 652 -8.40 1.57 24.98
CA LEU A 652 -7.88 2.90 24.73
C LEU A 652 -8.89 3.94 25.24
N THR A 653 -8.37 5.07 25.69
CA THR A 653 -9.22 6.19 26.09
C THR A 653 -8.76 7.45 25.34
N ALA A 654 -9.71 8.31 25.01
CA ALA A 654 -9.41 9.51 24.22
C ALA A 654 -8.48 10.45 24.98
N PHE A 655 -7.49 10.98 24.28
CA PHE A 655 -6.59 12.00 24.78
C PHE A 655 -7.20 13.35 24.38
N ARG A 656 -7.72 14.07 25.39
CA ARG A 656 -8.47 15.29 25.13
C ARG A 656 -7.78 16.54 25.67
N ASP A 657 -6.47 16.48 25.78
CA ASP A 657 -5.68 17.61 26.23
C ASP A 657 -5.93 18.82 25.32
N SER A 658 -6.01 20.01 25.91
CA SER A 658 -6.29 21.23 25.14
C SER A 658 -5.20 21.52 24.09
N SER A 659 -3.98 21.00 24.29
CA SER A 659 -2.89 21.19 23.33
C SER A 659 -3.02 20.31 22.10
N TYR A 660 -3.84 19.25 22.12
CA TYR A 660 -3.98 18.40 20.94
C TYR A 660 -4.55 19.23 19.80
N PRO A 661 -3.91 19.21 18.62
CA PRO A 661 -4.24 20.23 17.62
C PRO A 661 -5.54 20.03 16.85
N PHE A 662 -6.11 18.81 16.85
CA PHE A 662 -7.23 18.52 15.98
C PHE A 662 -8.51 18.40 16.77
N ALA A 663 -9.56 19.07 16.29
CA ALA A 663 -10.85 19.05 16.93
C ALA A 663 -11.57 17.74 16.68
N LYS A 664 -12.47 17.40 17.58
CA LYS A 664 -13.40 16.29 17.38
C LYS A 664 -14.11 16.46 16.04
N GLY A 665 -14.14 15.42 15.24
CA GLY A 665 -14.75 15.49 13.91
C GLY A 665 -13.83 15.99 12.80
N TYR A 666 -12.54 16.09 13.06
CA TYR A 666 -11.57 16.59 12.08
C TYR A 666 -11.64 15.82 10.75
N TRP A 667 -11.92 14.52 10.82
CA TRP A 667 -11.95 13.65 9.64
C TRP A 667 -13.32 13.50 9.01
N SER A 668 -14.33 14.23 9.52
CA SER A 668 -15.72 14.06 9.08
C SER A 668 -15.94 14.37 7.60
N ASN A 669 -15.09 15.18 6.98
CA ASN A 669 -15.16 15.48 5.55
C ASN A 669 -15.08 14.21 4.69
N TYR A 670 -14.48 13.16 5.21
CA TYR A 670 -14.20 11.94 4.44
C TYR A 670 -15.22 10.84 4.69
N GLU A 671 -16.28 11.12 5.44
CA GLU A 671 -17.29 10.09 5.73
C GLU A 671 -18.04 9.65 4.49
N THR A 672 -18.24 10.56 3.54
CA THR A 672 -18.98 10.29 2.33
C THR A 672 -18.06 10.34 1.13
N VAL A 673 -18.10 9.29 0.31
CA VAL A 673 -17.33 9.23 -0.93
C VAL A 673 -18.13 9.89 -2.03
N LYS A 674 -17.53 10.83 -2.74
CA LYS A 674 -18.20 11.52 -3.86
C LYS A 674 -17.70 10.93 -5.16
N LEU A 675 -18.27 9.80 -5.56
CA LEU A 675 -17.91 9.12 -6.80
C LEU A 675 -18.66 9.71 -7.98
N ALA A 676 -17.98 9.79 -9.11
CA ALA A 676 -18.60 10.13 -10.37
C ALA A 676 -19.26 8.90 -10.97
N LYS A 677 -20.36 9.09 -11.67
CA LYS A 677 -21.12 8.02 -12.28
C LYS A 677 -21.75 8.48 -13.59
N PHE A 678 -21.66 7.66 -14.63
CA PHE A 678 -22.41 7.90 -15.87
C PHE A 678 -23.86 7.55 -15.63
N GLU A 679 -24.73 8.53 -15.76
CA GLU A 679 -26.19 8.30 -15.70
C GLU A 679 -26.73 7.98 -17.07
N LYS A 680 -26.09 8.49 -18.12
CA LYS A 680 -26.58 8.37 -19.48
C LYS A 680 -25.42 8.54 -20.43
N VAL A 681 -25.33 7.66 -21.46
CA VAL A 681 -24.37 7.79 -22.56
C VAL A 681 -25.11 7.55 -23.85
N GLN A 682 -24.98 8.46 -24.80
CA GLN A 682 -25.64 8.38 -26.10
C GLN A 682 -24.62 8.51 -27.21
N TYR A 683 -24.75 7.68 -28.21
CA TYR A 683 -23.87 7.69 -29.38
C TYR A 683 -24.54 7.03 -30.57
N PRO A 684 -24.16 7.43 -31.79
CA PRO A 684 -24.70 6.73 -32.98
C PRO A 684 -24.09 5.34 -33.07
N LYS A 685 -24.89 4.35 -33.35
CA LYS A 685 -24.40 2.97 -33.47
C LYS A 685 -23.58 2.76 -34.72
N ILE A 686 -23.91 3.49 -35.79
CA ILE A 686 -23.23 3.36 -37.07
C ILE A 686 -22.47 4.64 -37.34
N VAL A 687 -21.19 4.48 -37.67
CA VAL A 687 -20.28 5.59 -37.95
C VAL A 687 -19.80 5.49 -39.37
N THR A 688 -19.78 6.63 -40.07
CA THR A 688 -19.22 6.71 -41.41
C THR A 688 -17.75 7.08 -41.32
N ARG A 689 -16.88 6.26 -41.88
CA ARG A 689 -15.43 6.50 -41.83
C ARG A 689 -15.13 7.84 -42.51
N GLY A 690 -14.31 8.63 -41.84
CA GLY A 690 -13.89 9.92 -42.31
C GLY A 690 -14.76 11.08 -41.89
N LEU A 691 -15.90 10.80 -41.25
CA LEU A 691 -16.77 11.85 -40.72
C LEU A 691 -16.71 11.87 -39.20
N PRO A 692 -16.82 13.05 -38.60
CA PRO A 692 -16.80 13.10 -37.13
C PRO A 692 -18.01 12.38 -36.51
N VAL A 693 -17.82 11.90 -35.29
CA VAL A 693 -18.91 11.31 -34.50
C VAL A 693 -18.85 11.89 -33.11
N SER A 694 -20.02 12.09 -32.52
CA SER A 694 -20.11 12.62 -31.17
C SER A 694 -20.70 11.58 -30.22
N ILE A 695 -20.11 11.51 -29.04
CA ILE A 695 -20.63 10.74 -27.90
C ILE A 695 -21.00 11.76 -26.83
N SER A 696 -22.23 11.68 -26.36
CA SER A 696 -22.69 12.61 -25.31
C SER A 696 -23.16 11.82 -24.11
N GLY A 697 -23.24 12.47 -22.99
CA GLY A 697 -23.70 11.82 -21.78
C GLY A 697 -23.95 12.80 -20.64
N ASN A 698 -24.36 12.22 -19.52
CA ASN A 698 -24.60 12.96 -18.30
C ASN A 698 -24.01 12.22 -17.12
N VAL A 699 -23.40 12.96 -16.23
CA VAL A 699 -22.64 12.44 -15.08
C VAL A 699 -23.20 13.01 -13.79
N THR A 700 -23.24 12.21 -12.76
CA THR A 700 -23.48 12.67 -11.40
C THR A 700 -22.24 12.46 -10.55
N ILE A 701 -22.10 13.31 -9.52
CA ILE A 701 -21.03 13.17 -8.52
C ILE A 701 -21.72 13.14 -7.17
N GLY A 702 -21.57 12.01 -6.45
CA GLY A 702 -22.27 11.85 -5.19
C GLY A 702 -23.78 11.94 -5.32
N GLY A 703 -24.30 11.57 -6.48
CA GLY A 703 -25.74 11.58 -6.74
C GLY A 703 -26.29 12.85 -7.35
N ASP A 704 -25.50 13.91 -7.38
CA ASP A 704 -25.93 15.21 -7.94
C ASP A 704 -25.29 15.41 -9.30
N HIS A 705 -26.04 15.95 -10.25
CA HIS A 705 -25.52 16.27 -11.56
C HIS A 705 -24.49 17.39 -11.43
N ASP A 706 -23.26 17.08 -11.85
CA ASP A 706 -22.13 17.98 -11.63
C ASP A 706 -21.05 17.68 -12.65
N SER A 707 -20.37 18.70 -13.10
CA SER A 707 -19.30 18.59 -14.08
C SER A 707 -17.91 18.68 -13.47
N ASN A 708 -17.79 18.64 -12.13
CA ASN A 708 -16.50 18.75 -11.45
C ASN A 708 -15.79 17.39 -11.42
N ALA A 709 -15.39 16.95 -12.59
CA ALA A 709 -14.80 15.63 -12.80
C ALA A 709 -13.90 15.67 -14.02
N THR A 710 -13.13 14.62 -14.19
CA THR A 710 -12.28 14.43 -15.37
C THR A 710 -12.85 13.29 -16.21
N LEU A 711 -13.03 13.55 -17.49
CA LEU A 711 -13.58 12.57 -18.43
C LEU A 711 -12.55 12.24 -19.49
N THR A 712 -12.20 10.96 -19.61
CA THR A 712 -11.20 10.47 -20.55
C THR A 712 -11.83 9.42 -21.45
N TYR A 713 -11.45 9.40 -22.73
CA TYR A 713 -11.94 8.39 -23.63
C TYR A 713 -10.81 7.68 -24.35
N PHE A 714 -11.09 6.42 -24.74
CA PHE A 714 -10.19 5.58 -25.53
C PHE A 714 -11.01 4.88 -26.60
N ILE A 715 -10.49 4.91 -27.83
CA ILE A 715 -11.13 4.24 -28.97
C ILE A 715 -10.16 3.19 -29.50
N PHE A 716 -10.65 1.96 -29.67
CA PHE A 716 -9.83 0.84 -30.11
C PHE A 716 -10.39 0.25 -31.40
N ASP A 717 -9.50 -0.28 -32.26
CA ASP A 717 -9.93 -1.02 -33.44
C ASP A 717 -10.32 -2.44 -33.05
N LYS A 718 -10.71 -3.26 -34.04
CA LYS A 718 -11.19 -4.62 -33.78
C LYS A 718 -10.11 -5.53 -33.18
N ASN A 719 -8.84 -5.15 -33.31
CA ASN A 719 -7.73 -5.91 -32.77
C ASN A 719 -7.23 -5.34 -31.44
N ASN A 720 -8.02 -4.45 -30.85
CA ASN A 720 -7.73 -3.81 -29.55
C ASN A 720 -6.53 -2.89 -29.58
N HIS A 721 -6.17 -2.38 -30.76
CA HIS A 721 -5.13 -1.37 -30.86
C HIS A 721 -5.77 0.01 -30.69
N LEU A 722 -5.09 0.87 -29.95
CA LEU A 722 -5.59 2.21 -29.66
C LEU A 722 -5.60 3.05 -30.94
N ILE A 723 -6.77 3.60 -31.30
CA ILE A 723 -6.91 4.53 -32.40
C ILE A 723 -6.68 5.95 -31.91
N THR A 724 -7.36 6.35 -30.89
CA THR A 724 -7.25 7.70 -30.32
C THR A 724 -7.65 7.70 -28.86
N GLN A 725 -7.18 8.70 -28.13
CA GLN A 725 -7.56 8.95 -26.75
C GLN A 725 -7.57 10.45 -26.51
N GLY A 726 -8.26 10.85 -25.48
CA GLY A 726 -8.31 12.27 -25.11
C GLY A 726 -9.26 12.52 -23.98
N GLU A 727 -9.48 13.79 -23.72
CA GLU A 727 -10.42 14.22 -22.69
C GLU A 727 -11.71 14.70 -23.33
N GLY A 728 -12.81 14.38 -22.69
CA GLY A 728 -14.10 14.96 -23.05
C GLY A 728 -14.22 16.37 -22.52
N ARG A 729 -15.20 17.10 -23.03
CA ARG A 729 -15.46 18.44 -22.51
C ARG A 729 -16.84 18.50 -21.90
N TRP A 730 -16.97 19.44 -20.97
CA TRP A 730 -18.23 19.65 -20.28
C TRP A 730 -18.97 20.78 -20.98
N ILE A 731 -20.24 20.53 -21.23
CA ILE A 731 -21.07 21.51 -21.93
C ILE A 731 -21.59 22.56 -20.94
N ASP A 732 -21.89 22.13 -19.73
CA ASP A 732 -22.44 22.98 -18.70
C ASP A 732 -21.97 22.47 -17.33
N ASP A 733 -22.58 22.97 -16.31
CA ASP A 733 -22.30 22.55 -14.94
C ASP A 733 -23.18 21.43 -14.43
N UNK A 734 -23.86 20.78 -15.25
CA UNK A 734 -24.71 19.84 -14.91
C UNK A 734 -24.34 18.52 -15.21
N GLY A 735 -23.34 18.40 -15.51
CA GLY A 735 -22.81 17.09 -15.77
C GLY A 735 -22.93 16.62 -17.21
N ASN A 736 -23.27 17.52 -18.11
CA ASN A 736 -23.40 17.11 -19.52
C ASN A 736 -22.06 17.15 -20.24
N UNK A 737 -21.51 16.03 -20.82
CA UNK A 737 -20.28 15.79 -21.40
C UNK A 737 -20.48 15.60 -22.81
N MET A 738 -19.60 15.94 -23.54
CA MET A 738 -19.54 15.71 -25.01
C MET A 738 -18.14 15.28 -25.39
N ILE A 739 -18.05 14.26 -26.22
CA ILE A 739 -16.78 13.79 -26.79
C ILE A 739 -16.94 13.82 -28.29
N VAL A 740 -16.03 14.50 -29.01
CA VAL A 740 -16.05 14.56 -30.45
C VAL A 740 -14.86 13.79 -31.01
N ILE A 741 -15.13 12.75 -31.75
CA ILE A 741 -14.13 11.94 -32.44
C ILE A 741 -14.04 12.50 -33.88
N ASN A 742 -12.88 13.02 -34.23
CA ASN A 742 -12.74 13.69 -35.54
C ASN A 742 -12.68 12.69 -36.68
N GLY A 743 -12.79 13.22 -37.90
CA GLY A 743 -12.83 12.39 -39.12
C GLY A 743 -11.55 11.61 -39.36
N ASN A 744 -10.40 12.15 -38.98
CA ASN A 744 -9.14 11.40 -39.08
C ASN A 744 -9.15 10.13 -38.22
N SER A 745 -9.71 10.23 -37.05
CA SER A 745 -9.79 9.07 -36.13
C SER A 745 -10.80 8.04 -36.65
N THR A 746 -11.96 8.49 -37.13
CA THR A 746 -12.94 7.54 -37.65
C THR A 746 -12.44 6.90 -38.93
N LYS A 747 -11.63 7.59 -39.73
CA LYS A 747 -11.01 7.02 -40.90
C LYS A 747 -10.07 5.87 -40.54
N ALA A 748 -9.45 5.93 -39.38
CA ALA A 748 -8.55 4.87 -38.90
C ALA A 748 -9.29 3.67 -38.30
N MET A 749 -10.59 3.78 -38.10
CA MET A 749 -11.36 2.67 -37.50
C MET A 749 -11.46 1.50 -38.48
N SER A 750 -11.56 0.29 -37.91
CA SER A 750 -11.83 -0.93 -38.65
C SER A 750 -13.27 -0.89 -39.18
N ILE A 751 -13.50 -1.48 -40.32
CA ILE A 751 -14.87 -1.74 -40.77
C ILE A 751 -15.46 -2.77 -39.83
N GLY A 752 -16.66 -2.50 -39.31
CA GLY A 752 -17.31 -3.32 -38.33
C GLY A 752 -17.17 -2.73 -36.94
N PRO A 753 -17.10 -3.56 -35.88
CA PRO A 753 -17.12 -3.05 -34.51
C PRO A 753 -15.79 -2.46 -34.09
N ASN A 754 -15.86 -1.33 -33.39
CA ASN A 754 -14.72 -0.69 -32.76
C ASN A 754 -15.15 -0.34 -31.31
N GLU A 755 -14.41 -0.81 -30.33
CA GLU A 755 -14.77 -0.61 -28.94
C GLU A 755 -14.31 0.76 -28.46
N PHE A 756 -15.10 1.39 -27.62
CA PHE A 756 -14.65 2.58 -26.93
C PHE A 756 -14.87 2.42 -25.43
N GLU A 757 -14.05 3.09 -24.66
CA GLU A 757 -14.18 3.14 -23.20
C GLU A 757 -14.13 4.58 -22.73
N LEU A 758 -15.04 4.91 -21.84
CA LEU A 758 -15.09 6.21 -21.18
C LEU A 758 -14.83 6.03 -19.70
N PHE A 759 -13.99 6.90 -19.16
CA PHE A 759 -13.66 6.91 -17.74
C PHE A 759 -14.02 8.28 -17.18
N VAL A 760 -14.82 8.31 -16.12
CA VAL A 760 -15.07 9.56 -15.41
C VAL A 760 -14.66 9.40 -13.94
N LYS A 761 -13.89 10.37 -13.46
CA LYS A 761 -13.43 10.40 -12.08
C LYS A 761 -13.75 11.77 -11.49
N SER A 762 -14.35 11.77 -10.30
CA SER A 762 -14.55 13.05 -9.62
C SER A 762 -13.21 13.59 -9.13
N ASN A 763 -13.17 14.87 -8.80
CA ASN A 763 -11.96 15.46 -8.22
C ASN A 763 -11.78 15.04 -6.77
N TYR A 764 -12.77 14.38 -6.17
CA TYR A 764 -12.74 13.97 -4.77
C TYR A 764 -12.40 12.51 -4.55
N ALA A 765 -12.46 11.68 -5.61
CA ALA A 765 -12.23 10.24 -5.47
C ALA A 765 -11.76 9.66 -6.80
N LEU A 766 -10.61 9.01 -6.79
CA LEU A 766 -9.95 8.57 -8.03
C LEU A 766 -10.41 7.21 -8.53
N ARG A 767 -11.48 6.67 -7.98
CA ARG A 767 -12.07 5.45 -8.54
C ARG A 767 -12.98 5.83 -9.70
N PRO A 768 -12.66 5.42 -10.93
CA PRO A 768 -13.47 5.85 -12.07
C PRO A 768 -14.75 5.04 -12.20
N ASP A 769 -15.75 5.64 -12.83
CA ASP A 769 -16.83 4.90 -13.46
C ASP A 769 -16.46 4.68 -14.91
N ILE A 770 -16.74 3.49 -15.43
CA ILE A 770 -16.30 3.08 -16.75
C ILE A 770 -17.54 2.72 -17.57
N TYR A 771 -17.61 3.28 -18.77
CA TYR A 771 -18.63 2.90 -19.75
C TYR A 771 -17.96 2.34 -20.99
N SER A 772 -18.38 1.16 -21.41
CA SER A 772 -17.86 0.54 -22.63
C SER A 772 -18.96 0.45 -23.66
N GLY A 773 -18.64 0.80 -24.91
CA GLY A 773 -19.59 0.71 -25.98
C GLY A 773 -18.91 0.32 -27.29
N ILE A 774 -19.71 0.17 -28.32
CA ILE A 774 -19.23 -0.26 -29.65
C ILE A 774 -19.75 0.72 -30.70
N LEU A 775 -18.82 1.23 -31.50
CA LEU A 775 -19.14 2.02 -32.70
C LEU A 775 -18.93 1.12 -33.91
N ILE A 776 -20.00 0.92 -34.68
CA ILE A 776 -19.94 0.08 -35.86
C ILE A 776 -19.66 0.97 -37.07
N THR A 777 -18.57 0.71 -37.76
CA THR A 777 -18.12 1.52 -38.88
C THR A 777 -18.50 0.85 -40.18
N ALA A 778 -19.20 1.58 -41.01
CA ALA A 778 -19.60 1.11 -42.31
C ALA A 778 -18.63 1.66 -43.36
N PRO A 779 -18.43 0.93 -44.46
CA PRO A 779 -17.70 1.51 -45.58
C PRO A 779 -18.48 2.71 -46.15
N ASN A 780 -17.88 3.40 -47.14
CA ASN A 780 -18.43 4.64 -47.71
C ASN A 780 -19.32 4.47 -48.93
N PRO A 781 -20.13 3.41 -49.08
CA PRO A 781 -20.94 3.28 -50.28
C PRO A 781 -22.08 4.30 -50.37
N ILE A 782 -22.56 4.77 -49.20
CA ILE A 782 -23.66 5.74 -49.19
C ILE A 782 -23.21 7.05 -49.82
N ILE A 783 -22.02 7.51 -49.49
CA ILE A 783 -21.47 8.74 -50.06
C ILE A 783 -21.28 8.59 -51.57
N LYS A 784 -20.76 7.46 -52.03
CA LYS A 784 -20.55 7.18 -53.43
C LYS A 784 -21.87 7.15 -54.20
N LYS A 785 -22.91 6.56 -53.62
CA LYS A 785 -24.22 6.49 -54.26
C LYS A 785 -24.88 7.86 -54.38
N LEU A 786 -24.67 8.71 -53.37
CA LEU A 786 -25.26 10.06 -53.41
C LEU A 786 -24.46 10.99 -54.29
N ALA A 787 -23.20 10.72 -54.47
CA ALA A 787 -22.38 11.49 -55.39
C ALA A 787 -22.68 11.11 -56.82
#